data_e8acef1c59e5098ef5f2c7e3f3cebff9
#
_entry.id   e8acef1c59e5098ef5f2c7e3f3cebff9
#
_cell.length_a   1.000
_cell.length_b   1.000
_cell.length_c   1.000
_cell.angle_alpha   90.00
_cell.angle_beta   90.00
_cell.angle_gamma   90.00
#
_symmetry.space_group_name_H-M   'P 1'
#
loop_
_entity.id
_entity.type
_entity.pdbx_description
1 polymer ?
#
loop_
_entity_poly.entity_id
_entity_poly.type
_entity_poly.pdbx_seq_one_letter_code
_entity_poly.pdbx_strand_id
1 'polypeptide(L)'
;HLHGRPEANAAPALLASVANQGFKLAPYDPDALSSGGAEQEKAMLRALAVAGFAAGNVMLLSVSVWSGLVSDMGPATRGLFHWISALIALPAVAYAGQPFFRSALGALRGRRLNMDVPISLAVILASAMSLFETINHGAYVYFDAAVMLLFFLLIGRYLDHRVRGQARSAAENLMLLRARAATVIDEDGQQTSLPIAEIRAGMRVAVAAGERIPVDGRIQRGRTEIDTSLVTGESLPRPAEAGAEVFAGTLNLSGPIVVEVGAVGEATLLAEIVRLMESAEQGRARYVRLADRAVRFYAPAGDTLAAISFIGWLLAGLAWQPALLIAVAVLIVTCPCALGLAVPAVQVAAVGRLLRKGVLVKSADGLERLAAIDTVVFDKTGTLTLGRPELVNGAEIADADLRLAASIAAVSRHPLARALCQAAGAVRPIGAEVREEPGLGLAVTLEDGELRLGNRTWCGIESEGDAIESELWLASAGRAPVRFAFRDTPRPDAARVVAWLRGRGLAVELLSGDRKAVAREVAGALGIADWSAECKPADKIARLEALAASGRKVLMVGDGLNDAPALAAAFVSASPADAADVSQTAADFILQGESLAPLTDALRISRFSRRLILQNFALAIGYNTIAVPLAMAGLVTPLIAALVMSASSIAVTLNALRLNLMGRAVRP
;
A
#
# COMPACT_ATOMS: atom_id res chain seq x y z
N HIS A 1 9.13 6.13 10.73
CA HIS A 1 9.33 5.23 11.89
C HIS A 1 10.82 5.02 12.09
N LEU A 2 11.33 5.30 13.30
CA LEU A 2 12.66 4.94 13.73
C LEU A 2 12.53 3.67 14.59
N HIS A 3 12.92 2.52 14.03
CA HIS A 3 13.05 1.29 14.80
C HIS A 3 14.47 1.23 15.33
N GLY A 4 14.64 1.36 16.63
CA GLY A 4 15.90 1.15 17.34
C GLY A 4 15.71 0.12 18.43
N ARG A 5 16.74 -0.68 18.72
CA ARG A 5 16.78 -1.47 19.96
C ARG A 5 16.65 -0.50 21.15
N PRO A 6 15.92 -0.85 22.20
CA PRO A 6 15.70 0.01 23.36
C PRO A 6 16.96 0.09 24.26
N GLU A 7 18.03 0.64 23.73
CA GLU A 7 19.11 1.15 24.59
C GLU A 7 18.68 2.53 25.05
N ALA A 8 18.29 2.64 26.29
CA ALA A 8 17.60 3.78 26.91
C ALA A 8 18.32 5.14 26.76
N ASN A 9 19.56 5.19 26.29
CA ASN A 9 20.36 6.42 26.16
C ASN A 9 20.47 7.00 24.74
N ALA A 10 20.04 6.30 23.69
CA ALA A 10 20.15 6.79 22.31
C ALA A 10 18.91 7.59 21.84
N ALA A 11 17.76 7.38 22.45
CA ALA A 11 16.51 8.01 22.05
C ALA A 11 16.52 9.56 22.13
N PRO A 12 17.02 10.21 23.21
CA PRO A 12 17.02 11.67 23.31
C PRO A 12 17.93 12.34 22.28
N ALA A 13 19.09 11.76 21.95
CA ALA A 13 20.02 12.30 20.98
C ALA A 13 19.50 12.19 19.54
N LEU A 14 18.84 11.09 19.19
CA LEU A 14 18.15 10.88 17.92
C LEU A 14 16.96 11.83 17.77
N LEU A 15 16.15 11.99 18.83
CA LEU A 15 15.03 12.92 18.88
C LEU A 15 15.51 14.38 18.69
N ALA A 16 16.59 14.76 19.35
CA ALA A 16 17.17 16.09 19.22
C ALA A 16 17.72 16.35 17.81
N SER A 17 18.39 15.35 17.19
CA SER A 17 18.94 15.52 15.83
C SER A 17 17.84 15.68 14.77
N VAL A 18 16.72 15.01 14.94
CA VAL A 18 15.56 15.10 14.01
C VAL A 18 14.74 16.37 14.29
N ALA A 19 14.59 16.78 15.56
CA ALA A 19 13.95 18.02 15.94
C ALA A 19 14.73 19.24 15.42
N ASN A 20 16.07 19.20 15.48
CA ASN A 20 16.95 20.26 14.92
C ASN A 20 16.83 20.39 13.39
N GLN A 21 16.33 19.36 12.70
CA GLN A 21 16.02 19.42 11.27
C GLN A 21 14.61 19.97 10.97
N GLY A 22 13.88 20.43 11.99
CA GLY A 22 12.56 21.07 11.85
C GLY A 22 11.38 20.07 11.83
N PHE A 23 11.60 18.80 12.15
CA PHE A 23 10.54 17.81 12.25
C PHE A 23 10.03 17.71 13.70
N LYS A 24 8.70 17.74 13.88
CA LYS A 24 8.08 17.42 15.16
C LYS A 24 7.95 15.91 15.27
N LEU A 25 8.57 15.33 16.28
CA LEU A 25 8.40 13.94 16.65
C LEU A 25 7.38 13.85 17.78
N ALA A 26 6.41 12.97 17.64
CA ALA A 26 5.47 12.59 18.69
C ALA A 26 5.50 11.06 18.82
N PRO A 27 5.19 10.52 20.01
CA PRO A 27 4.93 9.08 20.14
C PRO A 27 3.89 8.65 19.12
N TYR A 28 4.06 7.47 18.55
CA TYR A 28 3.07 6.91 17.62
C TYR A 28 1.81 6.58 18.40
N ASP A 29 0.76 7.33 18.13
CA ASP A 29 -0.58 7.10 18.67
C ASP A 29 -1.56 7.03 17.49
N PRO A 30 -2.10 5.84 17.20
CA PRO A 30 -3.05 5.64 16.12
C PRO A 30 -4.32 6.48 16.26
N ASP A 31 -4.79 6.68 17.48
CA ASP A 31 -6.01 7.48 17.75
C ASP A 31 -5.76 8.98 17.58
N ALA A 32 -4.54 9.45 17.87
CA ALA A 32 -4.13 10.83 17.62
C ALA A 32 -3.98 11.15 16.11
N LEU A 33 -3.68 10.16 15.28
CA LEU A 33 -3.60 10.35 13.81
C LEU A 33 -4.97 10.61 13.19
N SER A 34 -6.01 9.91 13.65
CA SER A 34 -7.38 10.10 13.17
C SER A 34 -7.99 11.44 13.61
N SER A 35 -7.71 11.88 14.84
CA SER A 35 -8.17 13.17 15.37
C SER A 35 -7.40 14.35 14.76
N GLY A 36 -6.10 14.22 14.55
CA GLY A 36 -5.24 15.26 13.97
C GLY A 36 -5.62 15.62 12.52
N GLY A 37 -6.06 14.64 11.72
CA GLY A 37 -6.53 14.86 10.35
C GLY A 37 -7.80 15.72 10.28
N ALA A 38 -8.77 15.46 11.17
CA ALA A 38 -10.01 16.21 11.22
C ALA A 38 -9.83 17.66 11.73
N GLU A 39 -8.93 17.89 12.68
CA GLU A 39 -8.59 19.24 13.13
C GLU A 39 -7.87 20.05 12.04
N GLN A 40 -6.97 19.42 11.30
CA GLN A 40 -6.28 20.06 10.19
C GLN A 40 -7.23 20.41 9.05
N GLU A 41 -8.19 19.53 8.72
CA GLU A 41 -9.24 19.80 7.74
C GLU A 41 -10.11 20.98 8.16
N LYS A 42 -10.57 21.02 9.43
CA LYS A 42 -11.34 22.14 9.99
C LYS A 42 -10.55 23.46 9.95
N ALA A 43 -9.25 23.42 10.24
CA ALA A 43 -8.40 24.60 10.17
C ALA A 43 -8.27 25.12 8.73
N MET A 44 -8.11 24.23 7.75
CA MET A 44 -8.07 24.60 6.32
C MET A 44 -9.42 25.17 5.85
N LEU A 45 -10.55 24.59 6.26
CA LEU A 45 -11.88 25.11 5.93
C LEU A 45 -12.12 26.50 6.51
N ARG A 46 -11.68 26.77 7.75
CA ARG A 46 -11.76 28.11 8.35
C ARG A 46 -10.90 29.12 7.58
N ALA A 47 -9.66 28.76 7.25
CA ALA A 47 -8.78 29.58 6.44
C ALA A 47 -9.39 29.88 5.05
N LEU A 48 -9.98 28.88 4.41
CA LEU A 48 -10.66 29.00 3.13
C LEU A 48 -11.89 29.91 3.21
N ALA A 49 -12.70 29.77 4.26
CA ALA A 49 -13.88 30.63 4.48
C ALA A 49 -13.48 32.10 4.68
N VAL A 50 -12.43 32.35 5.48
CA VAL A 50 -11.91 33.72 5.70
C VAL A 50 -11.35 34.30 4.40
N ALA A 51 -10.57 33.52 3.65
CA ALA A 51 -10.03 33.98 2.36
C ALA A 51 -11.15 34.23 1.35
N GLY A 52 -12.15 33.36 1.27
CA GLY A 52 -13.30 33.52 0.36
C GLY A 52 -14.16 34.72 0.69
N PHE A 53 -14.46 34.95 1.98
CA PHE A 53 -15.16 36.15 2.42
C PHE A 53 -14.41 37.42 2.06
N ALA A 54 -13.10 37.47 2.36
CA ALA A 54 -12.27 38.61 2.02
C ALA A 54 -12.16 38.82 0.51
N ALA A 55 -11.97 37.74 -0.27
CA ALA A 55 -11.89 37.78 -1.73
C ALA A 55 -13.16 38.38 -2.35
N GLY A 56 -14.34 37.94 -1.91
CA GLY A 56 -15.62 38.47 -2.39
C GLY A 56 -15.80 39.95 -2.10
N ASN A 57 -15.53 40.37 -0.86
CA ASN A 57 -15.70 41.79 -0.45
C ASN A 57 -14.66 42.72 -1.08
N VAL A 58 -13.39 42.31 -1.13
CA VAL A 58 -12.32 43.12 -1.75
C VAL A 58 -12.55 43.21 -3.27
N MET A 59 -13.01 42.15 -3.93
CA MET A 59 -13.32 42.18 -5.35
C MET A 59 -14.48 43.13 -5.69
N LEU A 60 -15.53 43.17 -4.86
CA LEU A 60 -16.62 44.15 -5.02
C LEU A 60 -16.12 45.59 -4.95
N LEU A 61 -15.22 45.87 -4.00
CA LEU A 61 -14.60 47.21 -3.88
C LEU A 61 -13.68 47.51 -5.09
N SER A 62 -12.89 46.55 -5.52
CA SER A 62 -11.98 46.69 -6.69
C SER A 62 -12.75 46.94 -7.97
N VAL A 63 -13.85 46.21 -8.24
CA VAL A 63 -14.73 46.44 -9.40
C VAL A 63 -15.34 47.84 -9.35
N SER A 64 -15.75 48.31 -8.17
CA SER A 64 -16.27 49.69 -7.99
C SER A 64 -15.19 50.75 -8.30
N VAL A 65 -13.96 50.50 -7.87
CA VAL A 65 -12.83 51.44 -8.21
C VAL A 65 -12.52 51.41 -9.70
N TRP A 66 -12.48 50.25 -10.33
CA TRP A 66 -12.20 50.12 -11.78
C TRP A 66 -13.29 50.79 -12.63
N SER A 67 -14.55 50.58 -12.28
CA SER A 67 -15.66 51.27 -12.94
C SER A 67 -15.64 52.78 -12.68
N GLY A 68 -15.24 53.21 -11.48
CA GLY A 68 -15.11 54.59 -11.08
C GLY A 68 -13.95 55.35 -11.78
N LEU A 69 -12.91 54.63 -12.24
CA LEU A 69 -11.85 55.19 -13.08
C LEU A 69 -12.34 55.62 -14.48
N VAL A 70 -13.47 55.02 -14.93
CA VAL A 70 -14.13 55.36 -16.19
C VAL A 70 -15.23 56.40 -16.00
N SER A 71 -15.81 56.53 -14.78
CA SER A 71 -16.98 57.35 -14.45
C SER A 71 -16.70 58.53 -13.48
N ASP A 72 -15.47 59.03 -13.36
CA ASP A 72 -15.11 60.22 -12.58
C ASP A 72 -15.21 60.08 -11.05
N MET A 73 -14.77 58.99 -10.50
CA MET A 73 -14.67 58.79 -9.04
C MET A 73 -13.63 59.76 -8.41
N GLY A 74 -14.05 60.57 -7.48
CA GLY A 74 -13.20 61.50 -6.76
C GLY A 74 -12.05 60.81 -5.98
N PRO A 75 -10.87 61.45 -5.83
CA PRO A 75 -9.69 60.85 -5.20
C PRO A 75 -9.97 60.39 -3.74
N ALA A 76 -10.81 61.14 -3.01
CA ALA A 76 -11.15 60.78 -1.61
C ALA A 76 -11.94 59.49 -1.52
N THR A 77 -12.94 59.26 -2.39
CA THR A 77 -13.72 58.04 -2.45
C THR A 77 -12.87 56.85 -2.82
N ARG A 78 -11.97 56.99 -3.76
CA ARG A 78 -11.00 55.99 -4.16
C ARG A 78 -10.09 55.61 -3.00
N GLY A 79 -9.53 56.59 -2.30
CA GLY A 79 -8.69 56.38 -1.12
C GLY A 79 -9.43 55.64 -0.03
N LEU A 80 -10.72 55.97 0.20
CA LEU A 80 -11.55 55.27 1.17
C LEU A 80 -11.68 53.79 0.81
N PHE A 81 -12.00 53.49 -0.44
CA PHE A 81 -12.17 52.07 -0.90
C PHE A 81 -10.83 51.27 -0.81
N HIS A 82 -9.68 51.91 -1.11
CA HIS A 82 -8.37 51.31 -0.92
C HIS A 82 -8.10 50.99 0.56
N TRP A 83 -8.41 51.88 1.51
CA TRP A 83 -8.22 51.65 2.92
C TRP A 83 -9.20 50.57 3.48
N ILE A 84 -10.45 50.54 3.01
CA ILE A 84 -11.41 49.48 3.41
C ILE A 84 -10.90 48.13 2.85
N SER A 85 -10.40 48.09 1.61
CA SER A 85 -9.80 46.88 1.03
C SER A 85 -8.58 46.42 1.83
N ALA A 86 -7.70 47.32 2.26
CA ALA A 86 -6.56 47.01 3.12
C ALA A 86 -6.98 46.43 4.47
N LEU A 87 -8.01 47.04 5.12
CA LEU A 87 -8.54 46.62 6.41
C LEU A 87 -9.12 45.19 6.36
N ILE A 88 -9.71 44.81 5.24
CA ILE A 88 -10.24 43.44 5.02
C ILE A 88 -9.14 42.49 4.62
N ALA A 89 -8.30 42.87 3.65
CA ALA A 89 -7.33 41.97 3.04
C ALA A 89 -6.17 41.61 3.99
N LEU A 90 -5.58 42.57 4.69
CA LEU A 90 -4.38 42.31 5.50
C LEU A 90 -4.63 41.34 6.67
N PRO A 91 -5.69 41.48 7.48
CA PRO A 91 -6.02 40.46 8.50
C PRO A 91 -6.35 39.11 7.89
N ALA A 92 -7.07 39.10 6.75
CA ALA A 92 -7.42 37.86 6.06
C ALA A 92 -6.16 37.13 5.54
N VAL A 93 -5.22 37.85 4.92
CA VAL A 93 -3.93 37.31 4.47
C VAL A 93 -3.11 36.79 5.66
N ALA A 94 -3.05 37.54 6.76
CA ALA A 94 -2.32 37.14 7.96
C ALA A 94 -2.88 35.85 8.58
N TYR A 95 -4.22 35.69 8.62
CA TYR A 95 -4.87 34.50 9.16
C TYR A 95 -4.85 33.32 8.17
N ALA A 96 -5.38 33.52 6.98
CA ALA A 96 -5.55 32.48 5.99
C ALA A 96 -4.23 32.03 5.35
N GLY A 97 -3.19 32.88 5.35
CA GLY A 97 -1.85 32.59 4.89
C GLY A 97 -1.01 31.77 5.88
N GLN A 98 -1.43 31.60 7.13
CA GLN A 98 -0.65 30.90 8.17
C GLN A 98 -0.15 29.50 7.75
N PRO A 99 -0.93 28.64 7.06
CA PRO A 99 -0.44 27.33 6.64
C PRO A 99 0.78 27.41 5.72
N PHE A 100 0.82 28.43 4.86
CA PHE A 100 1.93 28.68 3.92
C PHE A 100 3.10 29.33 4.64
N PHE A 101 2.87 30.36 5.42
CA PHE A 101 3.91 31.13 6.11
C PHE A 101 4.67 30.30 7.15
N ARG A 102 3.96 29.46 7.93
CA ARG A 102 4.59 28.54 8.89
C ARG A 102 5.46 27.49 8.20
N SER A 103 4.97 26.93 7.11
CA SER A 103 5.70 25.95 6.32
C SER A 103 6.94 26.56 5.66
N ALA A 104 6.80 27.73 5.05
CA ALA A 104 7.91 28.47 4.45
C ALA A 104 8.98 28.85 5.49
N LEU A 105 8.57 29.39 6.64
CA LEU A 105 9.49 29.76 7.71
C LEU A 105 10.22 28.54 8.29
N GLY A 106 9.53 27.42 8.44
CA GLY A 106 10.13 26.14 8.87
C GLY A 106 11.19 25.64 7.88
N ALA A 107 10.90 25.73 6.57
CA ALA A 107 11.84 25.34 5.53
C ALA A 107 13.09 26.24 5.51
N LEU A 108 12.90 27.56 5.59
CA LEU A 108 13.99 28.55 5.61
C LEU A 108 14.87 28.39 6.84
N ARG A 109 14.30 28.15 8.02
CA ARG A 109 15.07 27.85 9.24
C ARG A 109 15.91 26.59 9.09
N GLY A 110 15.38 25.58 8.39
CA GLY A 110 16.10 24.35 8.01
C GLY A 110 17.06 24.51 6.83
N ARG A 111 17.30 25.73 6.33
CA ARG A 111 18.09 26.04 5.12
C ARG A 111 17.65 25.21 3.90
N ARG A 112 16.34 25.05 3.75
CA ARG A 112 15.73 24.34 2.62
C ARG A 112 14.71 25.24 1.96
N LEU A 113 14.52 25.06 0.65
CA LEU A 113 13.41 25.67 -0.10
C LEU A 113 12.32 24.62 -0.29
N ASN A 114 11.09 25.00 0.00
CA ASN A 114 9.90 24.22 -0.32
C ASN A 114 8.96 25.07 -1.20
N MET A 115 7.89 24.45 -1.70
CA MET A 115 6.91 25.11 -2.58
C MET A 115 6.16 26.28 -1.90
N ASP A 116 6.16 26.33 -0.56
CA ASP A 116 5.44 27.36 0.18
C ASP A 116 6.26 28.67 0.29
N VAL A 117 7.58 28.62 0.03
CA VAL A 117 8.46 29.82 0.05
C VAL A 117 8.11 30.79 -1.06
N PRO A 118 8.12 30.43 -2.36
CA PRO A 118 7.73 31.35 -3.43
C PRO A 118 6.28 31.82 -3.31
N ILE A 119 5.36 30.97 -2.85
CA ILE A 119 3.95 31.34 -2.61
C ILE A 119 3.84 32.42 -1.53
N SER A 120 4.50 32.20 -0.39
CA SER A 120 4.51 33.15 0.72
C SER A 120 5.12 34.48 0.31
N LEU A 121 6.22 34.43 -0.46
CA LEU A 121 6.86 35.60 -0.99
C LEU A 121 5.92 36.38 -1.93
N ALA A 122 5.25 35.69 -2.84
CA ALA A 122 4.31 36.30 -3.79
C ALA A 122 3.16 37.03 -3.06
N VAL A 123 2.53 36.39 -2.06
CA VAL A 123 1.42 36.95 -1.27
C VAL A 123 1.91 38.16 -0.46
N ILE A 124 3.08 38.06 0.17
CA ILE A 124 3.67 39.17 0.96
C ILE A 124 3.99 40.34 0.07
N LEU A 125 4.67 40.12 -1.08
CA LEU A 125 5.04 41.18 -2.03
C LEU A 125 3.79 41.88 -2.60
N ALA A 126 2.78 41.14 -3.01
CA ALA A 126 1.53 41.73 -3.53
C ALA A 126 0.79 42.54 -2.45
N SER A 127 0.74 42.05 -1.22
CA SER A 127 0.12 42.78 -0.09
C SER A 127 0.90 44.03 0.31
N ALA A 128 2.23 43.91 0.38
CA ALA A 128 3.10 45.05 0.73
C ALA A 128 3.05 46.12 -0.34
N MET A 129 3.09 45.75 -1.62
CA MET A 129 2.94 46.70 -2.73
C MET A 129 1.60 47.41 -2.69
N SER A 130 0.52 46.68 -2.44
CA SER A 130 -0.84 47.25 -2.35
C SER A 130 -0.96 48.23 -1.17
N LEU A 131 -0.33 47.93 -0.04
CA LEU A 131 -0.32 48.82 1.11
C LEU A 131 0.54 50.09 0.79
N PHE A 132 1.68 49.93 0.13
CA PHE A 132 2.52 51.06 -0.31
C PHE A 132 1.73 52.00 -1.24
N GLU A 133 1.03 51.44 -2.25
CA GLU A 133 0.19 52.23 -3.15
C GLU A 133 -0.97 52.94 -2.43
N THR A 134 -1.57 52.28 -1.43
CA THR A 134 -2.65 52.88 -0.62
C THR A 134 -2.15 54.08 0.18
N ILE A 135 -0.97 53.96 0.80
CA ILE A 135 -0.36 55.04 1.58
C ILE A 135 0.03 56.23 0.66
N ASN A 136 0.56 55.95 -0.54
CA ASN A 136 0.98 56.96 -1.49
C ASN A 136 -0.14 57.46 -2.41
N HIS A 137 -1.39 57.15 -2.13
CA HIS A 137 -2.57 57.54 -2.92
C HIS A 137 -2.47 57.10 -4.42
N GLY A 138 -1.84 55.95 -4.66
CA GLY A 138 -1.71 55.34 -5.99
C GLY A 138 -3.08 55.07 -6.66
N ALA A 139 -3.08 55.07 -7.98
CA ALA A 139 -4.30 54.82 -8.76
C ALA A 139 -4.79 53.35 -8.66
N TYR A 140 -3.88 52.38 -8.44
CA TYR A 140 -4.16 50.96 -8.48
C TYR A 140 -3.63 50.29 -7.20
N VAL A 141 -4.46 49.46 -6.61
CA VAL A 141 -4.10 48.52 -5.52
C VAL A 141 -4.43 47.12 -5.93
N TYR A 142 -3.72 46.14 -5.40
CA TYR A 142 -3.76 44.73 -5.81
C TYR A 142 -4.11 43.78 -4.64
N PHE A 143 -4.86 44.29 -3.64
CA PHE A 143 -5.33 43.48 -2.52
C PHE A 143 -6.23 42.34 -2.99
N ASP A 144 -7.05 42.59 -4.00
CA ASP A 144 -7.88 41.59 -4.67
C ASP A 144 -7.03 40.44 -5.24
N ALA A 145 -5.95 40.75 -5.93
CA ALA A 145 -5.03 39.74 -6.45
C ALA A 145 -4.38 38.91 -5.34
N ALA A 146 -3.93 39.54 -4.24
CA ALA A 146 -3.30 38.86 -3.12
C ALA A 146 -4.28 37.91 -2.40
N VAL A 147 -5.52 38.35 -2.11
CA VAL A 147 -6.52 37.56 -1.41
C VAL A 147 -7.09 36.47 -2.30
N MET A 148 -7.37 36.75 -3.60
CA MET A 148 -7.81 35.77 -4.58
C MET A 148 -6.77 34.69 -4.82
N LEU A 149 -5.50 35.06 -4.93
CA LEU A 149 -4.40 34.10 -5.00
C LEU A 149 -4.43 33.15 -3.82
N LEU A 150 -4.49 33.70 -2.60
CA LEU A 150 -4.53 32.90 -1.37
C LEU A 150 -5.77 31.99 -1.31
N PHE A 151 -6.93 32.49 -1.74
CA PHE A 151 -8.17 31.73 -1.82
C PHE A 151 -8.05 30.54 -2.76
N PHE A 152 -7.57 30.74 -4.01
CA PHE A 152 -7.39 29.63 -4.96
C PHE A 152 -6.32 28.63 -4.53
N LEU A 153 -5.24 29.10 -3.90
CA LEU A 153 -4.22 28.21 -3.32
C LEU A 153 -4.79 27.34 -2.21
N LEU A 154 -5.64 27.92 -1.34
CA LEU A 154 -6.31 27.17 -0.26
C LEU A 154 -7.32 26.17 -0.80
N ILE A 155 -8.06 26.51 -1.87
CA ILE A 155 -8.95 25.55 -2.57
C ILE A 155 -8.11 24.36 -3.07
N GLY A 156 -7.02 24.64 -3.79
CA GLY A 156 -6.13 23.60 -4.31
C GLY A 156 -5.59 22.70 -3.20
N ARG A 157 -5.12 23.30 -2.10
CA ARG A 157 -4.58 22.57 -0.93
C ARG A 157 -5.64 21.77 -0.18
N TYR A 158 -6.85 22.31 -0.04
CA TYR A 158 -7.97 21.58 0.56
C TYR A 158 -8.41 20.39 -0.28
N LEU A 159 -8.56 20.58 -1.60
CA LEU A 159 -8.91 19.48 -2.52
C LEU A 159 -7.83 18.39 -2.53
N ASP A 160 -6.55 18.78 -2.55
CA ASP A 160 -5.44 17.84 -2.43
C ASP A 160 -5.49 17.04 -1.13
N HIS A 161 -5.68 17.71 0.01
CA HIS A 161 -5.82 17.07 1.32
C HIS A 161 -7.01 16.09 1.33
N ARG A 162 -8.15 16.48 0.80
CA ARG A 162 -9.37 15.66 0.76
C ARG A 162 -9.22 14.43 -0.14
N VAL A 163 -8.57 14.60 -1.30
CA VAL A 163 -8.33 13.48 -2.21
C VAL A 163 -7.33 12.48 -1.62
N ARG A 164 -6.27 12.97 -0.99
CA ARG A 164 -5.34 12.11 -0.24
C ARG A 164 -6.03 11.42 0.93
N GLY A 165 -6.93 12.11 1.65
CA GLY A 165 -7.75 11.54 2.71
C GLY A 165 -8.67 10.42 2.20
N GLN A 166 -9.36 10.61 1.08
CA GLN A 166 -10.21 9.55 0.49
C GLN A 166 -9.41 8.32 0.05
N ALA A 167 -8.18 8.51 -0.39
CA ALA A 167 -7.30 7.41 -0.76
C ALA A 167 -6.73 6.69 0.49
N ARG A 168 -6.48 7.42 1.59
CA ARG A 168 -6.12 6.87 2.91
C ARG A 168 -7.28 6.16 3.60
N SER A 169 -8.51 6.52 3.30
CA SER A 169 -9.70 5.99 3.97
C SER A 169 -9.83 4.46 3.89
N ALA A 170 -9.17 3.78 2.96
CA ALA A 170 -9.14 2.31 2.92
C ALA A 170 -8.37 1.73 4.12
N ALA A 171 -7.21 2.30 4.49
CA ALA A 171 -6.45 1.89 5.68
C ALA A 171 -7.11 2.38 6.97
N GLU A 172 -7.60 3.63 6.98
CA GLU A 172 -8.32 4.19 8.12
C GLU A 172 -9.64 3.44 8.40
N ASN A 173 -10.37 3.02 7.37
CA ASN A 173 -11.56 2.19 7.53
C ASN A 173 -11.24 0.83 8.14
N LEU A 174 -10.09 0.23 7.84
CA LEU A 174 -9.62 -0.99 8.50
C LEU A 174 -9.32 -0.73 9.98
N MET A 175 -8.74 0.43 10.33
CA MET A 175 -8.51 0.80 11.73
C MET A 175 -9.82 1.02 12.50
N LEU A 176 -10.85 1.60 11.88
CA LEU A 176 -12.16 1.78 12.50
C LEU A 176 -12.88 0.45 12.80
N LEU A 177 -12.45 -0.65 12.18
CA LEU A 177 -12.99 -1.99 12.43
C LEU A 177 -12.35 -2.68 13.63
N ARG A 178 -11.32 -2.10 14.25
CA ARG A 178 -10.74 -2.60 15.50
C ARG A 178 -11.76 -2.49 16.63
N ALA A 179 -11.98 -3.60 17.29
CA ALA A 179 -12.78 -3.62 18.49
C ALA A 179 -12.07 -2.81 19.60
N ARG A 180 -12.83 -2.07 20.40
CA ARG A 180 -12.31 -1.34 21.55
C ARG A 180 -12.40 -2.14 22.85
N ALA A 181 -13.32 -3.08 22.91
CA ALA A 181 -13.55 -3.98 24.03
C ALA A 181 -14.00 -5.34 23.50
N ALA A 182 -13.87 -6.39 24.31
CA ALA A 182 -14.40 -7.71 24.02
C ALA A 182 -15.00 -8.34 25.28
N THR A 183 -15.93 -9.26 25.08
CA THR A 183 -16.59 -10.01 26.16
C THR A 183 -15.74 -11.24 26.49
N VAL A 184 -15.04 -11.19 27.61
CA VAL A 184 -14.22 -12.30 28.12
C VAL A 184 -15.06 -13.22 29.00
N ILE A 185 -14.86 -14.52 28.88
CA ILE A 185 -15.45 -15.56 29.72
C ILE A 185 -14.38 -16.04 30.69
N ASP A 186 -14.61 -15.90 32.00
CA ASP A 186 -13.71 -16.42 33.02
C ASP A 186 -13.85 -17.95 33.23
N GLU A 187 -13.12 -18.50 34.19
CA GLU A 187 -13.17 -19.95 34.49
C GLU A 187 -14.54 -20.37 35.08
N ASP A 188 -15.24 -19.45 35.75
CA ASP A 188 -16.55 -19.67 36.35
C ASP A 188 -17.70 -19.50 35.35
N GLY A 189 -17.39 -19.12 34.10
CA GLY A 189 -18.36 -18.88 33.02
C GLY A 189 -19.02 -17.52 33.05
N GLN A 190 -18.58 -16.58 33.91
CA GLN A 190 -19.07 -15.22 33.92
C GLN A 190 -18.53 -14.43 32.75
N GLN A 191 -19.38 -13.60 32.17
CA GLN A 191 -19.04 -12.76 31.03
C GLN A 191 -18.76 -11.32 31.51
N THR A 192 -17.58 -10.81 31.22
CA THR A 192 -17.16 -9.46 31.56
C THR A 192 -16.61 -8.76 30.32
N SER A 193 -17.07 -7.52 30.08
CA SER A 193 -16.52 -6.68 29.00
C SER A 193 -15.22 -6.05 29.44
N LEU A 194 -14.12 -6.36 28.76
CA LEU A 194 -12.79 -5.79 29.03
C LEU A 194 -12.31 -4.98 27.82
N PRO A 195 -11.57 -3.88 28.06
CA PRO A 195 -10.83 -3.19 26.99
C PRO A 195 -9.87 -4.14 26.29
N ILE A 196 -9.68 -3.99 24.98
CA ILE A 196 -8.74 -4.83 24.20
C ILE A 196 -7.31 -4.81 24.78
N ALA A 197 -6.88 -3.70 25.35
CA ALA A 197 -5.56 -3.56 25.96
C ALA A 197 -5.32 -4.46 27.20
N GLU A 198 -6.40 -4.92 27.84
CA GLU A 198 -6.35 -5.79 29.03
C GLU A 198 -6.47 -7.28 28.68
N ILE A 199 -6.82 -7.60 27.42
CA ILE A 199 -6.95 -8.97 26.94
C ILE A 199 -5.57 -9.56 26.65
N ARG A 200 -5.38 -10.82 27.04
CA ARG A 200 -4.12 -11.57 26.88
C ARG A 200 -4.35 -12.88 26.14
N ALA A 201 -3.29 -13.38 25.51
CA ALA A 201 -3.29 -14.71 24.91
C ALA A 201 -3.72 -15.78 25.92
N GLY A 202 -4.51 -16.75 25.46
CA GLY A 202 -5.07 -17.82 26.29
C GLY A 202 -6.42 -17.49 26.96
N MET A 203 -6.84 -16.22 26.99
CA MET A 203 -8.20 -15.87 27.46
C MET A 203 -9.27 -16.35 26.48
N ARG A 204 -10.51 -16.51 26.97
CA ARG A 204 -11.67 -16.92 26.17
C ARG A 204 -12.57 -15.73 25.91
N VAL A 205 -12.88 -15.47 24.66
CA VAL A 205 -13.71 -14.34 24.20
C VAL A 205 -14.98 -14.88 23.57
N ALA A 206 -16.14 -14.42 24.03
CA ALA A 206 -17.43 -14.70 23.41
C ALA A 206 -17.67 -13.71 22.27
N VAL A 207 -18.12 -14.20 21.13
CA VAL A 207 -18.49 -13.40 19.96
C VAL A 207 -19.87 -13.82 19.50
N ALA A 208 -20.83 -12.90 19.56
CA ALA A 208 -22.21 -13.16 19.15
C ALA A 208 -22.35 -13.18 17.60
N ALA A 209 -23.44 -13.77 17.11
CA ALA A 209 -23.80 -13.64 15.71
C ALA A 209 -24.07 -12.17 15.34
N GLY A 210 -23.54 -11.71 14.19
CA GLY A 210 -23.58 -10.34 13.75
C GLY A 210 -22.48 -9.43 14.36
N GLU A 211 -21.62 -9.97 15.23
CA GLU A 211 -20.53 -9.25 15.88
C GLU A 211 -19.21 -9.45 15.12
N ARG A 212 -18.35 -8.42 15.16
CA ARG A 212 -16.98 -8.54 14.65
C ARG A 212 -16.10 -9.24 15.67
N ILE A 213 -15.27 -10.15 15.17
CA ILE A 213 -14.31 -10.87 15.98
C ILE A 213 -13.23 -9.88 16.47
N PRO A 214 -13.03 -9.72 17.79
CA PRO A 214 -12.19 -8.68 18.35
C PRO A 214 -10.70 -9.05 18.43
N VAL A 215 -10.34 -10.31 18.28
CA VAL A 215 -9.00 -10.87 18.50
C VAL A 215 -8.67 -11.90 17.43
N ASP A 216 -7.38 -12.17 17.20
CA ASP A 216 -6.98 -13.35 16.44
C ASP A 216 -6.93 -14.56 17.40
N GLY A 217 -7.38 -15.73 16.93
CA GLY A 217 -7.39 -16.92 17.79
C GLY A 217 -7.99 -18.13 17.11
N ARG A 218 -8.37 -19.12 17.93
CA ARG A 218 -9.04 -20.34 17.48
C ARG A 218 -10.41 -20.49 18.11
N ILE A 219 -11.38 -20.96 17.36
CA ILE A 219 -12.69 -21.30 17.88
C ILE A 219 -12.53 -22.49 18.84
N GLN A 220 -12.82 -22.28 20.11
CA GLN A 220 -12.85 -23.34 21.12
C GLN A 220 -14.20 -24.04 21.14
N ARG A 221 -15.28 -23.26 20.92
CA ARG A 221 -16.64 -23.76 20.98
C ARG A 221 -17.58 -22.99 20.06
N GLY A 222 -18.48 -23.67 19.41
CA GLY A 222 -19.49 -23.11 18.51
C GLY A 222 -19.23 -23.46 17.05
N ARG A 223 -20.22 -23.14 16.21
CA ARG A 223 -20.18 -23.29 14.75
C ARG A 223 -20.84 -22.08 14.14
N THR A 224 -20.24 -21.53 13.09
CA THR A 224 -20.74 -20.32 12.42
C THR A 224 -20.27 -20.25 10.97
N GLU A 225 -20.73 -19.22 10.28
CA GLU A 225 -20.16 -18.72 9.03
C GLU A 225 -19.47 -17.38 9.29
N ILE A 226 -18.29 -17.18 8.74
CA ILE A 226 -17.49 -15.97 8.93
C ILE A 226 -17.29 -15.28 7.59
N ASP A 227 -17.62 -14.00 7.53
CA ASP A 227 -17.22 -13.13 6.42
C ASP A 227 -15.76 -12.70 6.62
N THR A 228 -14.89 -13.30 5.84
CA THR A 228 -13.46 -13.03 5.84
C THR A 228 -13.03 -12.05 4.74
N SER A 229 -13.96 -11.44 4.01
CA SER A 229 -13.71 -10.60 2.84
C SER A 229 -12.72 -9.45 3.08
N LEU A 230 -12.68 -8.94 4.31
CA LEU A 230 -11.74 -7.91 4.76
C LEU A 230 -10.29 -8.39 4.82
N VAL A 231 -10.07 -9.66 5.13
CA VAL A 231 -8.75 -10.25 5.38
C VAL A 231 -8.28 -11.07 4.18
N THR A 232 -9.19 -11.84 3.56
CA THR A 232 -8.85 -12.73 2.44
C THR A 232 -9.24 -12.17 1.07
N GLY A 233 -10.10 -11.16 1.02
CA GLY A 233 -10.66 -10.63 -0.23
C GLY A 233 -11.76 -11.52 -0.85
N GLU A 234 -12.08 -12.65 -0.25
CA GLU A 234 -13.13 -13.57 -0.70
C GLU A 234 -14.50 -13.08 -0.25
N SER A 235 -15.45 -12.98 -1.19
CA SER A 235 -16.80 -12.46 -0.91
C SER A 235 -17.76 -13.51 -0.36
N LEU A 236 -17.40 -14.80 -0.40
CA LEU A 236 -18.23 -15.88 0.11
C LEU A 236 -17.87 -16.16 1.58
N PRO A 237 -18.89 -16.23 2.47
CA PRO A 237 -18.66 -16.63 3.86
C PRO A 237 -18.05 -18.03 3.95
N ARG A 238 -17.14 -18.22 4.90
CA ARG A 238 -16.52 -19.52 5.19
C ARG A 238 -17.19 -20.16 6.40
N PRO A 239 -17.58 -21.45 6.33
CA PRO A 239 -18.00 -22.20 7.52
C PRO A 239 -16.82 -22.38 8.47
N ALA A 240 -17.04 -22.17 9.76
CA ALA A 240 -16.04 -22.28 10.81
C ALA A 240 -16.60 -23.03 12.03
N GLU A 241 -15.83 -23.99 12.53
CA GLU A 241 -16.16 -24.88 13.64
C GLU A 241 -15.04 -24.85 14.69
N ALA A 242 -15.21 -25.57 15.78
CA ALA A 242 -14.18 -25.71 16.81
C ALA A 242 -12.83 -26.17 16.20
N GLY A 243 -11.75 -25.47 16.55
CA GLY A 243 -10.40 -25.64 15.99
C GLY A 243 -10.08 -24.74 14.81
N ALA A 244 -11.06 -24.09 14.18
CA ALA A 244 -10.81 -23.15 13.07
C ALA A 244 -10.14 -21.86 13.57
N GLU A 245 -9.21 -21.33 12.77
CA GLU A 245 -8.59 -20.04 13.03
C GLU A 245 -9.50 -18.89 12.59
N VAL A 246 -9.52 -17.83 13.40
CA VAL A 246 -10.32 -16.61 13.18
C VAL A 246 -9.47 -15.38 13.41
N PHE A 247 -9.80 -14.32 12.70
CA PHE A 247 -9.01 -13.08 12.67
C PHE A 247 -9.82 -11.87 13.10
N ALA A 248 -9.17 -10.97 13.81
CA ALA A 248 -9.75 -9.70 14.23
C ALA A 248 -10.28 -8.89 13.04
N GLY A 249 -11.46 -8.26 13.22
CA GLY A 249 -12.12 -7.47 12.19
C GLY A 249 -13.02 -8.26 11.25
N THR A 250 -12.93 -9.60 11.17
CA THR A 250 -13.87 -10.45 10.42
C THR A 250 -15.25 -10.48 11.10
N LEU A 251 -16.31 -10.74 10.35
CA LEU A 251 -17.67 -10.68 10.85
C LEU A 251 -18.22 -12.10 11.09
N ASN A 252 -18.65 -12.36 12.30
CA ASN A 252 -19.35 -13.59 12.68
C ASN A 252 -20.82 -13.50 12.22
N LEU A 253 -21.28 -14.38 11.32
CA LEU A 253 -22.58 -14.22 10.66
C LEU A 253 -23.73 -14.97 11.34
N SER A 254 -23.56 -16.26 11.69
CA SER A 254 -24.71 -17.11 11.92
C SER A 254 -24.85 -17.67 13.34
N GLY A 255 -23.77 -17.99 14.04
CA GLY A 255 -23.84 -18.61 15.36
C GLY A 255 -22.89 -18.00 16.40
N PRO A 256 -23.22 -18.06 17.70
CA PRO A 256 -22.29 -17.61 18.73
C PRO A 256 -21.08 -18.54 18.82
N ILE A 257 -19.90 -17.97 18.97
CA ILE A 257 -18.64 -18.70 19.10
C ILE A 257 -17.87 -18.25 20.35
N VAL A 258 -17.05 -19.14 20.87
CA VAL A 258 -16.04 -18.82 21.89
C VAL A 258 -14.68 -19.00 21.26
N VAL A 259 -13.89 -17.94 21.29
CA VAL A 259 -12.55 -17.88 20.69
C VAL A 259 -11.51 -17.88 21.80
N GLU A 260 -10.55 -18.78 21.72
CA GLU A 260 -9.32 -18.73 22.52
C GLU A 260 -8.36 -17.74 21.88
N VAL A 261 -7.93 -16.75 22.65
CA VAL A 261 -7.13 -15.62 22.19
C VAL A 261 -5.71 -16.07 21.86
N GLY A 262 -5.28 -15.86 20.61
CA GLY A 262 -3.90 -16.03 20.16
C GLY A 262 -3.12 -14.71 20.12
N ALA A 263 -3.70 -13.68 19.46
CA ALA A 263 -3.08 -12.36 19.37
C ALA A 263 -4.13 -11.24 19.56
N VAL A 264 -3.68 -10.10 20.08
CA VAL A 264 -4.53 -8.94 20.41
C VAL A 264 -3.89 -7.62 19.97
N GLY A 265 -4.70 -6.61 19.71
CA GLY A 265 -4.26 -5.22 19.46
C GLY A 265 -3.29 -5.10 18.29
N GLU A 266 -2.09 -4.62 18.56
CA GLU A 266 -1.03 -4.42 17.56
C GLU A 266 -0.40 -5.72 17.02
N ALA A 267 -0.60 -6.84 17.72
CA ALA A 267 -0.12 -8.15 17.29
C ALA A 267 -1.08 -8.89 16.36
N THR A 268 -2.28 -8.35 16.10
CA THR A 268 -3.27 -8.96 15.21
C THR A 268 -2.86 -8.81 13.74
N LEU A 269 -3.31 -9.75 12.90
CA LEU A 269 -3.13 -9.71 11.46
C LEU A 269 -3.66 -8.40 10.84
N LEU A 270 -4.82 -7.92 11.30
CA LEU A 270 -5.40 -6.66 10.86
C LEU A 270 -4.47 -5.48 11.13
N ALA A 271 -3.84 -5.44 12.31
CA ALA A 271 -2.86 -4.40 12.66
C ALA A 271 -1.62 -4.48 11.77
N GLU A 272 -1.18 -5.68 11.45
CA GLU A 272 -0.04 -5.89 10.56
C GLU A 272 -0.34 -5.46 9.12
N ILE A 273 -1.51 -5.80 8.58
CA ILE A 273 -1.97 -5.33 7.25
C ILE A 273 -1.92 -3.82 7.18
N VAL A 274 -2.45 -3.12 8.19
CA VAL A 274 -2.42 -1.65 8.27
C VAL A 274 -0.98 -1.13 8.28
N ARG A 275 -0.10 -1.71 9.10
CA ARG A 275 1.32 -1.32 9.18
C ARG A 275 2.05 -1.53 7.86
N LEU A 276 1.79 -2.62 7.16
CA LEU A 276 2.35 -2.89 5.84
C LEU A 276 1.88 -1.88 4.79
N MET A 277 0.60 -1.51 4.82
CA MET A 277 0.05 -0.47 3.95
C MET A 277 0.72 0.89 4.19
N GLU A 278 0.88 1.29 5.45
CA GLU A 278 1.58 2.53 5.81
C GLU A 278 3.06 2.51 5.37
N SER A 279 3.73 1.38 5.54
CA SER A 279 5.11 1.21 5.08
C SER A 279 5.23 1.31 3.56
N ALA A 280 4.30 0.70 2.82
CA ALA A 280 4.23 0.78 1.37
C ALA A 280 3.97 2.22 0.87
N GLU A 281 3.19 3.02 1.62
CA GLU A 281 2.96 4.42 1.30
C GLU A 281 4.18 5.31 1.57
N GLN A 282 4.98 5.01 2.61
CA GLN A 282 6.11 5.82 3.05
C GLN A 282 7.41 5.55 2.27
N GLY A 283 7.51 4.41 1.59
CA GLY A 283 8.69 4.03 0.84
C GLY A 283 8.94 4.96 -0.36
N ARG A 284 10.21 5.31 -0.59
CA ARG A 284 10.61 6.22 -1.67
C ARG A 284 10.81 5.46 -2.98
N ALA A 285 9.74 5.20 -3.70
CA ALA A 285 9.76 4.67 -5.06
C ALA A 285 10.65 5.52 -6.00
N ARG A 286 11.14 4.93 -7.09
CA ARG A 286 12.04 5.59 -8.04
C ARG A 286 11.41 6.87 -8.62
N TYR A 287 10.13 6.84 -8.96
CA TYR A 287 9.41 8.00 -9.48
C TYR A 287 9.22 9.09 -8.43
N VAL A 288 9.03 8.74 -7.15
CA VAL A 288 9.00 9.71 -6.05
C VAL A 288 10.35 10.41 -5.92
N ARG A 289 11.46 9.65 -5.96
CA ARG A 289 12.81 10.23 -5.95
C ARG A 289 13.07 11.13 -7.14
N LEU A 290 12.53 10.79 -8.31
CA LEU A 290 12.63 11.60 -9.53
C LEU A 290 11.84 12.91 -9.38
N ALA A 291 10.60 12.82 -8.89
CA ALA A 291 9.77 13.99 -8.62
C ALA A 291 10.42 14.92 -7.57
N ASP A 292 10.92 14.37 -6.46
CA ASP A 292 11.61 15.13 -5.40
C ASP A 292 12.88 15.80 -5.91
N ARG A 293 13.62 15.14 -6.83
CA ARG A 293 14.81 15.74 -7.46
C ARG A 293 14.41 16.87 -8.39
N ALA A 294 13.38 16.66 -9.21
CA ALA A 294 12.86 17.68 -10.09
C ALA A 294 12.39 18.91 -9.30
N VAL A 295 11.61 18.73 -8.23
CA VAL A 295 11.15 19.84 -7.36
C VAL A 295 12.32 20.61 -6.74
N ARG A 296 13.39 19.92 -6.30
CA ARG A 296 14.57 20.57 -5.73
C ARG A 296 15.31 21.47 -6.70
N PHE A 297 15.32 21.15 -8.00
CA PHE A 297 15.91 22.02 -9.03
C PHE A 297 14.92 23.09 -9.50
N TYR A 298 13.65 22.77 -9.52
CA TYR A 298 12.62 23.63 -10.09
C TYR A 298 12.32 24.86 -9.23
N ALA A 299 12.31 24.72 -7.89
CA ALA A 299 12.01 25.83 -6.99
C ALA A 299 13.05 26.97 -7.11
N PRO A 300 14.38 26.72 -6.98
CA PRO A 300 15.37 27.77 -7.19
C PRO A 300 15.34 28.35 -8.61
N ALA A 301 15.05 27.52 -9.62
CA ALA A 301 14.96 28.01 -11.00
C ALA A 301 13.79 28.98 -11.16
N GLY A 302 12.64 28.70 -10.53
CA GLY A 302 11.48 29.58 -10.54
C GLY A 302 11.75 30.94 -9.90
N ASP A 303 12.41 30.94 -8.71
CA ASP A 303 12.78 32.13 -8.01
C ASP A 303 13.78 32.97 -8.86
N THR A 304 14.74 32.32 -9.52
CA THR A 304 15.71 32.97 -10.42
C THR A 304 15.02 33.56 -11.64
N LEU A 305 14.09 32.83 -12.27
CA LEU A 305 13.34 33.34 -13.43
C LEU A 305 12.48 34.56 -13.07
N ALA A 306 11.85 34.53 -11.88
CA ALA A 306 11.09 35.67 -11.38
C ALA A 306 12.00 36.91 -11.17
N ALA A 307 13.18 36.72 -10.55
CA ALA A 307 14.15 37.81 -10.39
C ALA A 307 14.66 38.34 -11.72
N ILE A 308 15.00 37.47 -12.67
CA ILE A 308 15.40 37.84 -14.03
C ILE A 308 14.30 38.63 -14.73
N SER A 309 13.04 38.19 -14.62
CA SER A 309 11.88 38.86 -15.20
C SER A 309 11.72 40.27 -14.60
N PHE A 310 11.81 40.40 -13.27
CA PHE A 310 11.72 41.67 -12.60
C PHE A 310 12.80 42.65 -13.07
N ILE A 311 14.07 42.25 -13.02
CA ILE A 311 15.20 43.06 -13.43
C ILE A 311 15.13 43.38 -14.93
N GLY A 312 14.81 42.39 -15.77
CA GLY A 312 14.70 42.55 -17.22
C GLY A 312 13.69 43.62 -17.64
N TRP A 313 12.48 43.59 -17.01
CA TRP A 313 11.46 44.58 -17.29
C TRP A 313 11.79 45.98 -16.75
N LEU A 314 12.48 46.07 -15.59
CA LEU A 314 13.02 47.37 -15.12
C LEU A 314 14.03 47.94 -16.08
N LEU A 315 14.96 47.13 -16.61
CA LEU A 315 15.93 47.55 -17.61
C LEU A 315 15.30 47.93 -18.95
N ALA A 316 14.15 47.30 -19.27
CA ALA A 316 13.33 47.65 -20.44
C ALA A 316 12.52 48.96 -20.25
N GLY A 317 12.63 49.61 -19.07
CA GLY A 317 11.96 50.88 -18.79
C GLY A 317 10.54 50.78 -18.23
N LEU A 318 10.09 49.56 -17.84
CA LEU A 318 8.81 49.38 -17.19
C LEU A 318 8.87 49.90 -15.74
N ALA A 319 7.81 50.52 -15.24
CA ALA A 319 7.73 50.92 -13.84
C ALA A 319 7.85 49.70 -12.91
N TRP A 320 8.37 49.89 -11.70
CA TRP A 320 8.65 48.77 -10.77
C TRP A 320 7.41 48.01 -10.34
N GLN A 321 6.23 48.65 -10.26
CA GLN A 321 4.96 48.02 -9.86
C GLN A 321 4.51 46.96 -10.86
N PRO A 322 4.30 47.23 -12.17
CA PRO A 322 3.97 46.21 -13.13
C PRO A 322 5.10 45.19 -13.31
N ALA A 323 6.36 45.55 -13.21
CA ALA A 323 7.48 44.61 -13.25
C ALA A 323 7.41 43.60 -12.08
N LEU A 324 7.05 44.08 -10.88
CA LEU A 324 6.85 43.21 -9.70
C LEU A 324 5.68 42.29 -9.88
N LEU A 325 4.56 42.73 -10.47
CA LEU A 325 3.40 41.85 -10.77
C LEU A 325 3.75 40.76 -11.76
N ILE A 326 4.56 41.02 -12.75
CA ILE A 326 5.08 40.03 -13.68
C ILE A 326 5.93 38.99 -12.92
N ALA A 327 6.84 39.44 -12.07
CA ALA A 327 7.64 38.55 -11.24
C ALA A 327 6.79 37.67 -10.29
N VAL A 328 5.77 38.28 -9.68
CA VAL A 328 4.80 37.55 -8.83
C VAL A 328 4.05 36.50 -9.66
N ALA A 329 3.59 36.82 -10.87
CA ALA A 329 2.94 35.86 -11.77
C ALA A 329 3.89 34.71 -12.13
N VAL A 330 5.16 34.98 -12.41
CA VAL A 330 6.20 33.96 -12.66
C VAL A 330 6.38 33.07 -11.44
N LEU A 331 6.51 33.63 -10.22
CA LEU A 331 6.61 32.85 -8.97
C LEU A 331 5.43 31.88 -8.78
N ILE A 332 4.21 32.32 -9.07
CA ILE A 332 3.00 31.53 -8.94
C ILE A 332 2.98 30.39 -9.97
N VAL A 333 3.23 30.71 -11.25
CA VAL A 333 3.19 29.72 -12.34
C VAL A 333 4.27 28.65 -12.17
N THR A 334 5.44 29.03 -11.69
CA THR A 334 6.57 28.11 -11.46
C THR A 334 6.40 27.22 -10.21
N CYS A 335 5.25 27.24 -9.53
CA CYS A 335 5.01 26.30 -8.44
C CYS A 335 4.99 24.84 -8.97
N PRO A 336 5.84 23.93 -8.46
CA PRO A 336 5.85 22.53 -8.88
C PRO A 336 4.74 21.68 -8.24
N CYS A 337 3.60 22.29 -7.87
CA CYS A 337 2.53 21.65 -7.10
C CYS A 337 1.98 20.40 -7.81
N ALA A 338 1.67 20.49 -9.10
CA ALA A 338 1.19 19.38 -9.91
C ALA A 338 2.25 18.26 -10.05
N LEU A 339 3.51 18.61 -10.15
CA LEU A 339 4.62 17.66 -10.26
C LEU A 339 4.80 16.87 -8.95
N GLY A 340 4.73 17.55 -7.80
CA GLY A 340 4.81 16.91 -6.49
C GLY A 340 3.67 15.94 -6.19
N LEU A 341 2.49 16.14 -6.82
CA LEU A 341 1.30 15.29 -6.68
C LEU A 341 1.24 14.14 -7.69
N ALA A 342 2.00 14.22 -8.78
CA ALA A 342 1.90 13.33 -9.93
C ALA A 342 2.04 11.83 -9.57
N VAL A 343 2.89 11.49 -8.60
CA VAL A 343 3.17 10.12 -8.18
C VAL A 343 2.34 9.70 -6.97
N PRO A 344 2.37 10.44 -5.83
CA PRO A 344 1.68 10.00 -4.61
C PRO A 344 0.18 9.73 -4.80
N ALA A 345 -0.53 10.60 -5.53
CA ALA A 345 -1.95 10.45 -5.78
C ALA A 345 -2.29 9.14 -6.51
N VAL A 346 -1.46 8.74 -7.49
CA VAL A 346 -1.64 7.49 -8.23
C VAL A 346 -1.29 6.28 -7.38
N GLN A 347 -0.20 6.36 -6.59
CA GLN A 347 0.24 5.24 -5.75
C GLN A 347 -0.79 4.91 -4.68
N VAL A 348 -1.30 5.89 -3.96
CA VAL A 348 -2.32 5.68 -2.93
C VAL A 348 -3.59 5.08 -3.52
N ALA A 349 -4.06 5.58 -4.68
CA ALA A 349 -5.21 5.00 -5.37
C ALA A 349 -4.96 3.55 -5.82
N ALA A 350 -3.73 3.23 -6.26
CA ALA A 350 -3.35 1.88 -6.69
C ALA A 350 -3.31 0.90 -5.52
N VAL A 351 -2.65 1.25 -4.42
CA VAL A 351 -2.54 0.41 -3.21
C VAL A 351 -3.93 0.11 -2.64
N GLY A 352 -4.77 1.14 -2.47
CA GLY A 352 -6.13 0.97 -1.97
C GLY A 352 -7.01 0.11 -2.89
N ARG A 353 -6.77 0.14 -4.22
CA ARG A 353 -7.48 -0.74 -5.16
C ARG A 353 -6.97 -2.18 -5.11
N LEU A 354 -5.66 -2.38 -5.00
CA LEU A 354 -5.03 -3.69 -4.88
C LEU A 354 -5.52 -4.42 -3.65
N LEU A 355 -5.60 -3.74 -2.51
CA LEU A 355 -6.14 -4.31 -1.29
C LEU A 355 -7.57 -4.85 -1.48
N ARG A 356 -8.46 -4.07 -2.11
CA ARG A 356 -9.84 -4.52 -2.44
C ARG A 356 -9.89 -5.69 -3.41
N LYS A 357 -8.77 -6.04 -4.05
CA LYS A 357 -8.60 -7.18 -4.95
C LYS A 357 -7.82 -8.33 -4.31
N GLY A 358 -7.63 -8.30 -2.99
CA GLY A 358 -6.90 -9.33 -2.27
C GLY A 358 -5.39 -9.29 -2.51
N VAL A 359 -4.82 -8.13 -2.84
CA VAL A 359 -3.36 -7.97 -3.01
C VAL A 359 -2.82 -6.98 -2.00
N LEU A 360 -1.98 -7.46 -1.09
CA LEU A 360 -1.22 -6.61 -0.17
C LEU A 360 0.10 -6.19 -0.79
N VAL A 361 0.44 -4.91 -0.67
CA VAL A 361 1.69 -4.35 -1.15
C VAL A 361 2.59 -4.09 0.05
N LYS A 362 3.72 -4.79 0.15
CA LYS A 362 4.72 -4.62 1.22
C LYS A 362 5.83 -3.65 0.83
N SER A 363 6.14 -3.57 -0.46
CA SER A 363 7.24 -2.76 -0.98
C SER A 363 6.72 -1.51 -1.68
N ALA A 364 7.23 -0.35 -1.29
CA ALA A 364 6.82 0.94 -1.83
C ALA A 364 7.15 1.15 -3.31
N ASP A 365 8.22 0.56 -3.80
CA ASP A 365 8.61 0.59 -5.21
C ASP A 365 8.13 -0.64 -6.00
N GLY A 366 7.47 -1.58 -5.32
CA GLY A 366 6.97 -2.82 -5.90
C GLY A 366 6.07 -2.58 -7.11
N LEU A 367 5.16 -1.59 -7.04
CA LEU A 367 4.28 -1.24 -8.15
C LEU A 367 5.04 -0.82 -9.42
N GLU A 368 6.11 -0.06 -9.25
CA GLU A 368 6.94 0.40 -10.37
C GLU A 368 7.74 -0.76 -10.98
N ARG A 369 8.28 -1.63 -10.11
CA ARG A 369 9.01 -2.83 -10.54
C ARG A 369 8.07 -3.81 -11.24
N LEU A 370 6.89 -4.07 -10.67
CA LEU A 370 5.88 -4.96 -11.26
C LEU A 370 5.38 -4.46 -12.62
N ALA A 371 5.23 -3.14 -12.81
CA ALA A 371 4.85 -2.58 -14.10
C ALA A 371 5.88 -2.77 -15.21
N ALA A 372 7.14 -3.05 -14.84
CA ALA A 372 8.28 -3.14 -15.75
C ALA A 372 8.72 -4.56 -16.10
N ILE A 373 8.08 -5.59 -15.54
CA ILE A 373 8.47 -7.00 -15.78
C ILE A 373 8.24 -7.43 -17.22
N ASP A 374 9.08 -8.35 -17.67
CA ASP A 374 9.01 -9.06 -18.95
C ASP A 374 8.99 -10.60 -18.80
N THR A 375 9.31 -11.10 -17.62
CA THR A 375 9.41 -12.53 -17.32
C THR A 375 8.72 -12.82 -15.98
N VAL A 376 8.00 -13.94 -15.92
CA VAL A 376 7.39 -14.46 -14.68
C VAL A 376 7.91 -15.86 -14.45
N VAL A 377 8.48 -16.07 -13.27
CA VAL A 377 8.97 -17.37 -12.82
C VAL A 377 8.08 -17.84 -11.70
N PHE A 378 7.52 -19.02 -11.83
CA PHE A 378 6.69 -19.65 -10.81
C PHE A 378 7.43 -20.79 -10.12
N ASP A 379 7.31 -20.85 -8.80
CA ASP A 379 7.48 -22.12 -8.10
C ASP A 379 6.26 -23.01 -8.33
N LYS A 380 6.40 -24.31 -8.10
CA LYS A 380 5.28 -25.26 -8.22
C LYS A 380 4.45 -25.31 -6.94
N THR A 381 5.08 -25.78 -5.86
CA THR A 381 4.39 -26.22 -4.63
C THR A 381 3.88 -25.03 -3.81
N GLY A 382 2.58 -25.06 -3.45
CA GLY A 382 1.96 -23.94 -2.73
C GLY A 382 1.74 -22.68 -3.57
N THR A 383 2.25 -22.65 -4.80
CA THR A 383 2.18 -21.51 -5.73
C THR A 383 1.25 -21.79 -6.90
N LEU A 384 1.64 -22.63 -7.86
CA LEU A 384 0.75 -23.10 -8.94
C LEU A 384 -0.19 -24.21 -8.47
N THR A 385 0.17 -24.89 -7.40
CA THR A 385 -0.66 -25.87 -6.70
C THR A 385 -1.11 -25.31 -5.34
N LEU A 386 -2.07 -25.99 -4.71
CA LEU A 386 -2.59 -25.58 -3.39
C LEU A 386 -1.62 -25.90 -2.24
N GLY A 387 -0.56 -26.70 -2.48
CA GLY A 387 0.33 -27.19 -1.42
C GLY A 387 -0.34 -28.12 -0.43
N ARG A 388 -1.47 -28.68 -0.81
CA ARG A 388 -2.28 -29.63 -0.03
C ARG A 388 -2.35 -30.95 -0.81
N PRO A 389 -1.36 -31.84 -0.67
CA PRO A 389 -1.37 -33.12 -1.36
C PRO A 389 -2.57 -33.96 -0.87
N GLU A 390 -3.23 -34.64 -1.80
CA GLU A 390 -4.34 -35.55 -1.53
C GLU A 390 -3.92 -36.98 -1.83
N LEU A 391 -4.35 -37.94 -0.98
CA LEU A 391 -4.13 -39.38 -1.21
C LEU A 391 -4.99 -39.81 -2.37
N VAL A 392 -4.36 -40.30 -3.48
CA VAL A 392 -5.09 -40.66 -4.71
C VAL A 392 -5.40 -42.17 -4.83
N ASN A 393 -4.68 -43.03 -4.12
CA ASN A 393 -4.88 -44.47 -4.15
C ASN A 393 -5.53 -45.02 -2.87
N GLY A 394 -6.21 -44.18 -2.09
CA GLY A 394 -6.80 -44.59 -0.81
C GLY A 394 -7.79 -45.78 -0.89
N ALA A 395 -8.51 -45.91 -2.02
CA ALA A 395 -9.43 -47.03 -2.26
C ALA A 395 -8.72 -48.39 -2.46
N GLU A 396 -7.43 -48.40 -2.78
CA GLU A 396 -6.61 -49.59 -3.00
C GLU A 396 -5.91 -50.07 -1.72
N ILE A 397 -5.93 -49.24 -0.67
CA ILE A 397 -5.24 -49.49 0.59
C ILE A 397 -6.19 -50.04 1.63
N ALA A 398 -5.74 -51.06 2.35
CA ALA A 398 -6.54 -51.63 3.47
C ALA A 398 -6.69 -50.54 4.57
N ASP A 399 -7.89 -50.39 5.12
CA ASP A 399 -8.20 -49.41 6.15
C ASP A 399 -7.31 -49.52 7.39
N ALA A 400 -6.90 -50.76 7.74
CA ALA A 400 -5.97 -51.02 8.83
C ALA A 400 -4.56 -50.42 8.56
N ASP A 401 -4.05 -50.53 7.34
CA ASP A 401 -2.74 -50.00 6.96
C ASP A 401 -2.77 -48.47 6.86
N LEU A 402 -3.86 -47.92 6.33
CA LEU A 402 -4.07 -46.48 6.28
C LEU A 402 -4.11 -45.87 7.69
N ARG A 403 -4.85 -46.44 8.61
CA ARG A 403 -4.95 -45.99 10.01
C ARG A 403 -3.62 -46.15 10.76
N LEU A 404 -2.89 -47.26 10.53
CA LEU A 404 -1.60 -47.50 11.13
C LEU A 404 -0.57 -46.43 10.66
N ALA A 405 -0.50 -46.21 9.33
CA ALA A 405 0.38 -45.18 8.77
C ALA A 405 0.02 -43.77 9.28
N ALA A 406 -1.27 -43.44 9.35
CA ALA A 406 -1.72 -42.15 9.88
C ALA A 406 -1.43 -42.00 11.39
N SER A 407 -1.48 -43.06 12.19
CA SER A 407 -1.13 -43.02 13.61
C SER A 407 0.37 -42.67 13.84
N ILE A 408 1.24 -43.17 12.95
CA ILE A 408 2.66 -42.84 12.95
C ILE A 408 2.88 -41.39 12.42
N ALA A 409 2.17 -41.01 11.35
CA ALA A 409 2.26 -39.69 10.72
C ALA A 409 1.74 -38.54 11.61
N ALA A 410 0.86 -38.84 12.59
CA ALA A 410 0.19 -37.83 13.44
C ALA A 410 1.15 -36.95 14.26
N VAL A 411 2.40 -37.37 14.47
CA VAL A 411 3.42 -36.58 15.20
C VAL A 411 4.24 -35.68 14.28
N SER A 412 4.19 -35.89 12.95
CA SER A 412 4.95 -35.10 11.98
C SER A 412 4.15 -33.94 11.40
N ARG A 413 4.83 -32.82 11.16
CA ARG A 413 4.26 -31.64 10.46
C ARG A 413 4.44 -31.68 8.95
N HIS A 414 5.07 -32.72 8.42
CA HIS A 414 5.31 -32.84 6.98
C HIS A 414 4.00 -32.85 6.18
N PRO A 415 3.89 -32.14 5.02
CA PRO A 415 2.65 -32.05 4.23
C PRO A 415 2.03 -33.41 3.87
N LEU A 416 2.85 -34.40 3.49
CA LEU A 416 2.35 -35.76 3.17
C LEU A 416 1.85 -36.50 4.40
N ALA A 417 2.47 -36.29 5.58
CA ALA A 417 2.00 -36.87 6.84
C ALA A 417 0.63 -36.30 7.22
N ARG A 418 0.44 -34.98 7.06
CA ARG A 418 -0.86 -34.31 7.30
C ARG A 418 -1.94 -34.82 6.33
N ALA A 419 -1.60 -34.97 5.05
CA ALA A 419 -2.50 -35.50 4.04
C ALA A 419 -2.93 -36.92 4.36
N LEU A 420 -2.01 -37.75 4.85
CA LEU A 420 -2.31 -39.13 5.28
C LEU A 420 -3.25 -39.18 6.47
N CYS A 421 -3.01 -38.31 7.49
CA CYS A 421 -3.93 -38.19 8.64
C CYS A 421 -5.33 -37.70 8.21
N GLN A 422 -5.39 -36.75 7.27
CA GLN A 422 -6.64 -36.24 6.75
C GLN A 422 -7.44 -37.29 6.00
N ALA A 423 -6.77 -38.14 5.19
CA ALA A 423 -7.39 -39.24 4.46
C ALA A 423 -7.92 -40.37 5.40
N ALA A 424 -7.22 -40.61 6.50
CA ALA A 424 -7.60 -41.62 7.49
C ALA A 424 -8.68 -41.15 8.47
N GLY A 425 -8.98 -39.85 8.54
CA GLY A 425 -9.91 -39.25 9.49
C GLY A 425 -9.36 -39.15 10.91
N ALA A 426 -10.24 -39.30 11.91
CA ALA A 426 -9.83 -39.20 13.32
C ALA A 426 -9.00 -40.43 13.75
N VAL A 427 -7.70 -40.25 13.84
CA VAL A 427 -6.74 -41.28 14.29
C VAL A 427 -6.00 -40.77 15.52
N ARG A 428 -5.80 -41.66 16.51
CA ARG A 428 -4.95 -41.37 17.68
C ARG A 428 -3.48 -41.58 17.30
N PRO A 429 -2.56 -40.73 17.75
CA PRO A 429 -1.13 -40.98 17.60
C PRO A 429 -0.75 -42.34 18.21
N ILE A 430 0.22 -43.00 17.59
CA ILE A 430 0.73 -44.28 18.09
C ILE A 430 1.34 -44.06 19.50
N GLY A 431 1.05 -44.97 20.42
CA GLY A 431 1.50 -44.88 21.83
C GLY A 431 2.98 -45.16 22.05
N ALA A 432 3.78 -45.29 21.00
CA ALA A 432 5.20 -45.57 21.04
C ALA A 432 6.04 -44.32 20.60
N GLU A 433 7.31 -44.29 20.95
CA GLU A 433 8.22 -43.24 20.54
C GLU A 433 8.50 -43.29 19.05
N VAL A 434 8.18 -42.21 18.34
CA VAL A 434 8.39 -42.08 16.89
C VAL A 434 9.65 -41.22 16.67
N ARG A 435 10.62 -41.76 15.95
CA ARG A 435 11.83 -41.06 15.52
C ARG A 435 11.62 -40.48 14.11
N GLU A 436 11.82 -39.19 13.96
CA GLU A 436 11.78 -38.51 12.65
C GLU A 436 13.21 -38.28 12.12
N GLU A 437 13.50 -38.80 10.93
CA GLU A 437 14.76 -38.61 10.23
C GLU A 437 14.54 -37.64 9.07
N PRO A 438 15.09 -36.40 9.15
CA PRO A 438 14.87 -35.38 8.14
C PRO A 438 15.22 -35.83 6.72
N GLY A 439 14.26 -35.68 5.78
CA GLY A 439 14.43 -36.06 4.38
C GLY A 439 14.27 -37.56 4.08
N LEU A 440 14.12 -38.41 5.08
CA LEU A 440 13.94 -39.85 4.94
C LEU A 440 12.55 -40.32 5.33
N GLY A 441 12.11 -40.07 6.57
CA GLY A 441 10.81 -40.49 7.06
C GLY A 441 10.74 -40.66 8.58
N LEU A 442 9.75 -41.44 9.01
CA LEU A 442 9.45 -41.75 10.40
C LEU A 442 9.75 -43.22 10.67
N ALA A 443 10.25 -43.54 11.85
CA ALA A 443 10.44 -44.89 12.34
C ALA A 443 9.88 -45.04 13.75
N VAL A 444 9.27 -46.19 14.01
CA VAL A 444 8.76 -46.59 15.33
C VAL A 444 9.14 -48.03 15.60
N THR A 445 9.66 -48.32 16.77
CA THR A 445 9.97 -49.67 17.20
C THR A 445 8.83 -50.21 18.07
N LEU A 446 8.26 -51.31 17.63
CA LEU A 446 7.20 -52.08 18.31
C LEU A 446 7.74 -53.47 18.72
N GLU A 447 6.95 -54.21 19.50
CA GLU A 447 7.34 -55.57 19.95
C GLU A 447 7.60 -56.51 18.77
N ASP A 448 6.89 -56.31 17.63
CA ASP A 448 6.97 -57.10 16.41
C ASP A 448 8.06 -56.60 15.41
N GLY A 449 8.83 -55.62 15.77
CA GLY A 449 9.90 -55.06 14.92
C GLY A 449 9.79 -53.57 14.60
N GLU A 450 10.69 -53.08 13.75
CA GLU A 450 10.70 -51.65 13.33
C GLU A 450 9.73 -51.43 12.16
N LEU A 451 8.83 -50.45 12.35
CA LEU A 451 7.97 -49.89 11.28
C LEU A 451 8.60 -48.63 10.75
N ARG A 452 8.66 -48.47 9.43
CA ARG A 452 9.17 -47.27 8.74
C ARG A 452 8.09 -46.70 7.83
N LEU A 453 7.88 -45.39 7.94
CA LEU A 453 6.99 -44.63 7.08
C LEU A 453 7.81 -43.51 6.41
N GLY A 454 8.07 -43.58 5.12
CA GLY A 454 8.94 -42.60 4.48
C GLY A 454 9.14 -42.84 2.99
N ASN A 455 10.25 -42.31 2.47
CA ASN A 455 10.61 -42.49 1.06
C ASN A 455 11.03 -43.93 0.75
N ARG A 456 11.14 -44.29 -0.55
CA ARG A 456 11.50 -45.62 -1.00
C ARG A 456 12.80 -46.13 -0.39
N THR A 457 13.85 -45.31 -0.42
CA THR A 457 15.17 -45.68 0.07
C THR A 457 15.15 -46.00 1.57
N TRP A 458 14.44 -45.19 2.35
CA TRP A 458 14.25 -45.38 3.78
C TRP A 458 13.52 -46.69 4.11
N CYS A 459 12.57 -47.05 3.24
CA CYS A 459 11.75 -48.26 3.38
C CYS A 459 12.37 -49.51 2.70
N GLY A 460 13.60 -49.39 2.15
CA GLY A 460 14.31 -50.53 1.54
C GLY A 460 13.70 -51.03 0.23
N ILE A 461 13.08 -50.14 -0.56
CA ILE A 461 12.40 -50.51 -1.82
C ILE A 461 13.30 -50.17 -3.00
N GLU A 462 13.77 -51.18 -3.69
CA GLU A 462 14.77 -51.06 -4.78
C GLU A 462 14.15 -50.73 -6.17
N SER A 463 12.84 -50.66 -6.33
CA SER A 463 12.26 -50.42 -7.66
C SER A 463 12.34 -48.95 -8.06
N GLU A 464 13.04 -48.66 -9.18
CA GLU A 464 12.92 -47.38 -9.91
C GLU A 464 11.56 -47.33 -10.60
N GLY A 465 10.65 -46.56 -10.05
CA GLY A 465 9.34 -46.31 -10.68
C GLY A 465 9.28 -44.88 -11.19
N ASP A 466 8.86 -44.69 -12.42
CA ASP A 466 8.47 -43.40 -13.05
C ASP A 466 7.14 -42.86 -12.48
N ALA A 467 6.90 -43.04 -11.18
CA ALA A 467 5.66 -42.58 -10.60
C ALA A 467 5.57 -41.04 -10.61
N ILE A 468 4.51 -40.55 -11.17
CA ILE A 468 4.17 -39.11 -11.30
C ILE A 468 3.79 -38.53 -9.94
N GLU A 469 3.30 -39.38 -9.01
CA GLU A 469 2.84 -38.98 -7.69
C GLU A 469 4.00 -38.87 -6.68
N SER A 470 3.86 -37.97 -5.71
CA SER A 470 4.62 -38.01 -4.47
C SER A 470 4.20 -39.21 -3.66
N GLU A 471 5.13 -39.89 -2.99
CA GLU A 471 4.80 -41.14 -2.31
C GLU A 471 5.41 -41.25 -0.92
N LEU A 472 4.70 -41.91 -0.04
CA LEU A 472 5.18 -42.50 1.18
C LEU A 472 5.00 -44.02 1.13
N TRP A 473 5.89 -44.72 1.79
CA TRP A 473 5.82 -46.17 1.93
C TRP A 473 5.80 -46.54 3.40
N LEU A 474 4.92 -47.47 3.75
CA LEU A 474 4.92 -48.14 5.05
C LEU A 474 5.61 -49.48 4.88
N ALA A 475 6.70 -49.72 5.57
CA ALA A 475 7.45 -50.98 5.54
C ALA A 475 7.66 -51.54 6.94
N SER A 476 7.62 -52.85 7.08
CA SER A 476 7.90 -53.59 8.29
C SER A 476 8.52 -54.93 7.92
N ALA A 477 9.32 -55.49 8.81
CA ALA A 477 9.91 -56.81 8.61
C ALA A 477 8.82 -57.90 8.44
N GLY A 478 8.90 -58.69 7.35
CA GLY A 478 7.95 -59.80 7.12
C GLY A 478 6.60 -59.38 6.51
N ARG A 479 6.38 -58.13 6.17
CA ARG A 479 5.15 -57.61 5.57
C ARG A 479 5.43 -56.96 4.20
N ALA A 480 4.51 -57.15 3.25
CA ALA A 480 4.62 -56.44 1.99
C ALA A 480 4.53 -54.93 2.20
N PRO A 481 5.41 -54.10 1.63
CA PRO A 481 5.35 -52.68 1.79
C PRO A 481 4.09 -52.08 1.14
N VAL A 482 3.50 -51.08 1.82
CA VAL A 482 2.27 -50.42 1.36
C VAL A 482 2.63 -49.03 0.81
N ARG A 483 2.19 -48.73 -0.43
CA ARG A 483 2.40 -47.47 -1.09
C ARG A 483 1.23 -46.52 -0.86
N PHE A 484 1.51 -45.29 -0.45
CA PHE A 484 0.59 -44.17 -0.39
C PHE A 484 1.01 -43.15 -1.47
N ALA A 485 0.14 -42.95 -2.45
CA ALA A 485 0.40 -42.04 -3.58
C ALA A 485 -0.36 -40.72 -3.36
N PHE A 486 0.33 -39.62 -3.50
CA PHE A 486 -0.21 -38.27 -3.27
C PHE A 486 -0.06 -37.42 -4.52
N ARG A 487 -1.10 -36.62 -4.80
CA ARG A 487 -1.08 -35.63 -5.86
C ARG A 487 -1.40 -34.27 -5.28
N ASP A 488 -0.59 -33.27 -5.64
CA ASP A 488 -0.84 -31.88 -5.28
C ASP A 488 -1.67 -31.23 -6.39
N THR A 489 -2.87 -30.78 -6.05
CA THR A 489 -3.85 -30.28 -7.01
C THR A 489 -3.46 -28.89 -7.52
N PRO A 490 -3.37 -28.67 -8.84
CA PRO A 490 -3.17 -27.33 -9.41
C PRO A 490 -4.31 -26.39 -8.99
N ARG A 491 -4.00 -25.12 -8.75
CA ARG A 491 -5.03 -24.11 -8.47
C ARG A 491 -6.00 -24.01 -9.66
N PRO A 492 -7.30 -23.87 -9.41
CA PRO A 492 -8.33 -23.94 -10.48
C PRO A 492 -8.15 -22.87 -11.58
N ASP A 493 -7.48 -21.77 -11.26
CA ASP A 493 -7.27 -20.65 -12.17
C ASP A 493 -5.84 -20.56 -12.71
N ALA A 494 -4.92 -21.43 -12.31
CA ALA A 494 -3.50 -21.39 -12.70
C ALA A 494 -3.31 -21.37 -14.23
N ALA A 495 -3.95 -22.29 -14.95
CA ALA A 495 -3.85 -22.36 -16.42
C ALA A 495 -4.34 -21.07 -17.09
N ARG A 496 -5.46 -20.50 -16.59
CA ARG A 496 -6.00 -19.24 -17.11
C ARG A 496 -5.07 -18.06 -16.84
N VAL A 497 -4.44 -18.00 -15.67
CA VAL A 497 -3.46 -16.95 -15.31
C VAL A 497 -2.23 -17.06 -16.17
N VAL A 498 -1.65 -18.27 -16.35
CA VAL A 498 -0.51 -18.51 -17.22
C VAL A 498 -0.80 -18.10 -18.68
N ALA A 499 -1.95 -18.53 -19.22
CA ALA A 499 -2.38 -18.16 -20.56
C ALA A 499 -2.53 -16.64 -20.71
N TRP A 500 -3.09 -15.96 -19.69
CA TRP A 500 -3.23 -14.50 -19.69
C TRP A 500 -1.87 -13.78 -19.69
N LEU A 501 -0.89 -14.25 -18.91
CA LEU A 501 0.47 -13.70 -18.86
C LEU A 501 1.16 -13.83 -20.22
N ARG A 502 1.12 -15.03 -20.80
CA ARG A 502 1.69 -15.30 -22.14
C ARG A 502 1.02 -14.46 -23.24
N GLY A 503 -0.30 -14.33 -23.20
CA GLY A 503 -1.07 -13.47 -24.11
C GLY A 503 -0.71 -11.98 -24.03
N ARG A 504 -0.01 -11.56 -22.96
CA ARG A 504 0.52 -10.20 -22.77
C ARG A 504 2.00 -10.07 -23.15
N GLY A 505 2.58 -11.09 -23.78
CA GLY A 505 3.97 -11.11 -24.23
C GLY A 505 4.99 -11.31 -23.10
N LEU A 506 4.56 -11.80 -21.94
CA LEU A 506 5.46 -12.15 -20.84
C LEU A 506 5.99 -13.57 -21.04
N ALA A 507 7.30 -13.77 -20.86
CA ALA A 507 7.86 -15.09 -20.73
C ALA A 507 7.42 -15.72 -19.41
N VAL A 508 7.07 -17.01 -19.42
CA VAL A 508 6.65 -17.73 -18.23
C VAL A 508 7.51 -18.98 -18.08
N GLU A 509 8.14 -19.14 -16.92
CA GLU A 509 9.02 -20.24 -16.58
C GLU A 509 8.56 -20.90 -15.26
N LEU A 510 8.70 -22.23 -15.16
CA LEU A 510 8.46 -23.01 -13.95
C LEU A 510 9.77 -23.50 -13.37
N LEU A 511 10.03 -23.23 -12.09
CA LEU A 511 11.12 -23.83 -11.33
C LEU A 511 10.53 -24.73 -10.24
N SER A 512 10.90 -26.01 -10.22
CA SER A 512 10.38 -26.97 -9.26
C SER A 512 11.49 -27.79 -8.62
N GLY A 513 11.38 -28.05 -7.33
CA GLY A 513 12.21 -29.02 -6.62
C GLY A 513 11.84 -30.48 -6.86
N ASP A 514 10.71 -30.73 -7.54
CA ASP A 514 10.23 -32.08 -7.79
C ASP A 514 11.00 -32.80 -8.92
N ARG A 515 10.74 -34.10 -9.02
CA ARG A 515 11.26 -34.95 -10.10
C ARG A 515 10.79 -34.45 -11.48
N LYS A 516 11.61 -34.75 -12.51
CA LYS A 516 11.34 -34.29 -13.89
C LYS A 516 9.95 -34.69 -14.42
N ALA A 517 9.48 -35.91 -14.09
CA ALA A 517 8.16 -36.38 -14.52
C ALA A 517 7.03 -35.51 -14.02
N VAL A 518 7.04 -35.14 -12.71
CA VAL A 518 6.03 -34.30 -12.06
C VAL A 518 6.07 -32.88 -12.62
N ALA A 519 7.27 -32.28 -12.72
CA ALA A 519 7.43 -30.92 -13.26
C ALA A 519 6.93 -30.83 -14.72
N ARG A 520 7.22 -31.84 -15.54
CA ARG A 520 6.77 -31.93 -16.94
C ARG A 520 5.24 -32.02 -17.04
N GLU A 521 4.60 -32.82 -16.19
CA GLU A 521 3.13 -32.97 -16.18
C GLU A 521 2.47 -31.63 -15.85
N VAL A 522 2.90 -30.96 -14.77
CA VAL A 522 2.36 -29.65 -14.36
C VAL A 522 2.62 -28.58 -15.41
N ALA A 523 3.83 -28.52 -15.96
CA ALA A 523 4.18 -27.56 -17.02
C ALA A 523 3.31 -27.79 -18.26
N GLY A 524 3.11 -29.06 -18.66
CA GLY A 524 2.24 -29.43 -19.78
C GLY A 524 0.78 -29.07 -19.55
N ALA A 525 0.23 -29.39 -18.38
CA ALA A 525 -1.15 -29.06 -18.01
C ALA A 525 -1.43 -27.55 -17.97
N LEU A 526 -0.43 -26.75 -17.58
CA LEU A 526 -0.52 -25.28 -17.52
C LEU A 526 -0.06 -24.58 -18.79
N GLY A 527 0.47 -25.31 -19.78
CA GLY A 527 0.98 -24.77 -21.04
C GLY A 527 2.28 -23.97 -20.88
N ILE A 528 3.12 -24.29 -19.90
CA ILE A 528 4.43 -23.65 -19.68
C ILE A 528 5.47 -24.42 -20.49
N ALA A 529 6.15 -23.74 -21.44
CA ALA A 529 7.16 -24.37 -22.29
C ALA A 529 8.53 -24.48 -21.60
N ASP A 530 8.90 -23.44 -20.85
CA ASP A 530 10.20 -23.35 -20.17
C ASP A 530 10.04 -23.82 -18.72
N TRP A 531 10.70 -24.92 -18.35
CA TRP A 531 10.63 -25.45 -16.99
C TRP A 531 11.92 -26.13 -16.58
N SER A 532 12.21 -26.11 -15.28
CA SER A 532 13.33 -26.81 -14.65
C SER A 532 12.84 -27.62 -13.46
N ALA A 533 13.39 -28.80 -13.30
CA ALA A 533 13.03 -29.73 -12.22
C ALA A 533 14.25 -30.00 -11.32
N GLU A 534 14.01 -30.61 -10.15
CA GLU A 534 15.05 -31.00 -9.19
C GLU A 534 15.88 -29.80 -8.71
N CYS A 535 15.30 -28.59 -8.77
CA CYS A 535 15.96 -27.35 -8.39
C CYS A 535 16.09 -27.22 -6.87
N LYS A 536 17.30 -27.16 -6.37
CA LYS A 536 17.58 -26.74 -4.99
C LYS A 536 17.38 -25.24 -4.84
N PRO A 537 17.21 -24.72 -3.63
CA PRO A 537 17.06 -23.27 -3.41
C PRO A 537 18.19 -22.43 -4.05
N ALA A 538 19.43 -22.91 -4.01
CA ALA A 538 20.57 -22.25 -4.66
C ALA A 538 20.44 -22.20 -6.20
N ASP A 539 19.91 -23.26 -6.82
CA ASP A 539 19.72 -23.32 -8.28
C ASP A 539 18.65 -22.32 -8.73
N LYS A 540 17.57 -22.14 -7.94
CA LYS A 540 16.55 -21.12 -8.18
C LYS A 540 17.15 -19.72 -8.18
N ILE A 541 17.99 -19.41 -7.17
CA ILE A 541 18.68 -18.11 -7.10
C ILE A 541 19.59 -17.91 -8.30
N ALA A 542 20.44 -18.90 -8.61
CA ALA A 542 21.36 -18.84 -9.75
C ALA A 542 20.60 -18.62 -11.08
N ARG A 543 19.44 -19.25 -11.26
CA ARG A 543 18.60 -19.04 -12.44
C ARG A 543 18.05 -17.61 -12.51
N LEU A 544 17.56 -17.06 -11.40
CA LEU A 544 17.06 -15.67 -11.33
C LEU A 544 18.18 -14.67 -11.63
N GLU A 545 19.38 -14.88 -11.09
CA GLU A 545 20.57 -14.07 -11.36
C GLU A 545 21.00 -14.14 -12.82
N ALA A 546 20.98 -15.33 -13.45
CA ALA A 546 21.27 -15.49 -14.86
C ALA A 546 20.26 -14.75 -15.75
N LEU A 547 18.97 -14.81 -15.43
CA LEU A 547 17.93 -14.03 -16.10
C LEU A 547 18.16 -12.52 -15.92
N ALA A 548 18.49 -12.06 -14.71
CA ALA A 548 18.82 -10.67 -14.44
C ALA A 548 20.07 -10.20 -15.19
N ALA A 549 21.12 -11.02 -15.27
CA ALA A 549 22.34 -10.75 -16.03
C ALA A 549 22.08 -10.63 -17.54
N SER A 550 21.08 -11.35 -18.07
CA SER A 550 20.61 -11.20 -19.45
C SER A 550 19.70 -9.97 -19.68
N GLY A 551 19.51 -9.11 -18.66
CA GLY A 551 18.70 -7.91 -18.73
C GLY A 551 17.20 -8.14 -18.52
N ARG A 552 16.77 -9.35 -18.14
CA ARG A 552 15.38 -9.66 -17.86
C ARG A 552 14.92 -9.08 -16.50
N LYS A 553 13.69 -8.63 -16.46
CA LYS A 553 13.03 -8.13 -15.24
C LYS A 553 12.05 -9.18 -14.76
N VAL A 554 12.50 -9.97 -13.81
CA VAL A 554 11.80 -11.17 -13.38
C VAL A 554 10.86 -10.86 -12.22
N LEU A 555 9.59 -11.30 -12.35
CA LEU A 555 8.69 -11.50 -11.21
C LEU A 555 8.84 -12.97 -10.76
N MET A 556 9.31 -13.19 -9.54
CA MET A 556 9.26 -14.50 -8.90
C MET A 556 7.96 -14.65 -8.12
N VAL A 557 7.25 -15.75 -8.34
CA VAL A 557 6.05 -16.12 -7.57
C VAL A 557 6.35 -17.43 -6.86
N GLY A 558 6.35 -17.42 -5.53
CA GLY A 558 6.70 -18.55 -4.67
C GLY A 558 5.90 -18.55 -3.36
N ASP A 559 5.92 -19.66 -2.58
CA ASP A 559 5.12 -19.85 -1.37
C ASP A 559 5.56 -18.98 -0.17
N GLY A 560 6.70 -18.31 -0.27
CA GLY A 560 7.18 -17.35 0.72
C GLY A 560 7.99 -17.94 1.88
N LEU A 561 7.82 -19.19 2.23
CA LEU A 561 8.54 -19.86 3.32
C LEU A 561 9.80 -20.55 2.79
N ASN A 562 9.64 -21.43 1.80
CA ASN A 562 10.74 -22.21 1.22
C ASN A 562 11.54 -21.40 0.21
N ASP A 563 10.88 -20.46 -0.47
CA ASP A 563 11.46 -19.65 -1.53
C ASP A 563 11.89 -18.24 -1.10
N ALA A 564 11.89 -17.93 0.20
CA ALA A 564 12.25 -16.61 0.70
C ALA A 564 13.57 -16.04 0.12
N PRO A 565 14.66 -16.82 -0.02
CA PRO A 565 15.87 -16.33 -0.63
C PRO A 565 15.72 -16.03 -2.14
N ALA A 566 14.95 -16.85 -2.88
CA ALA A 566 14.67 -16.63 -4.30
C ALA A 566 13.75 -15.40 -4.51
N LEU A 567 12.73 -15.23 -3.67
CA LEU A 567 11.86 -14.05 -3.68
C LEU A 567 12.64 -12.76 -3.42
N ALA A 568 13.60 -12.78 -2.49
CA ALA A 568 14.46 -11.64 -2.19
C ALA A 568 15.46 -11.32 -3.31
N ALA A 569 15.92 -12.32 -4.07
CA ALA A 569 16.86 -12.17 -5.20
C ALA A 569 16.17 -11.68 -6.48
N ALA A 570 14.85 -11.81 -6.59
CA ALA A 570 14.10 -11.43 -7.78
C ALA A 570 14.02 -9.91 -7.98
N PHE A 571 13.81 -9.45 -9.21
CA PHE A 571 13.56 -8.04 -9.49
C PHE A 571 12.30 -7.52 -8.80
N VAL A 572 11.26 -8.35 -8.72
CA VAL A 572 10.06 -8.14 -7.90
C VAL A 572 9.49 -9.52 -7.55
N SER A 573 8.82 -9.64 -6.41
CA SER A 573 8.33 -10.91 -5.91
C SER A 573 6.87 -10.85 -5.46
N ALA A 574 6.17 -11.97 -5.62
CA ALA A 574 4.81 -12.15 -5.14
C ALA A 574 4.67 -13.53 -4.47
N SER A 575 3.86 -13.62 -3.43
CA SER A 575 3.55 -14.88 -2.76
C SER A 575 2.05 -15.03 -2.58
N PRO A 576 1.45 -16.16 -3.01
CA PRO A 576 0.16 -16.58 -2.49
C PRO A 576 0.38 -17.04 -1.05
N ALA A 577 -0.19 -16.34 -0.10
CA ALA A 577 -0.04 -16.67 1.31
C ALA A 577 -1.41 -16.69 2.00
N ASP A 578 -1.59 -17.64 2.90
CA ASP A 578 -2.70 -17.61 3.84
C ASP A 578 -2.50 -16.47 4.84
N ALA A 579 -3.59 -16.03 5.47
CA ALA A 579 -3.57 -14.89 6.38
C ALA A 579 -2.54 -15.04 7.52
N ALA A 580 -2.28 -16.27 7.98
CA ALA A 580 -1.31 -16.54 9.04
C ALA A 580 0.16 -16.31 8.64
N ASP A 581 0.47 -16.35 7.34
CA ASP A 581 1.85 -16.30 6.85
C ASP A 581 2.27 -14.92 6.31
N VAL A 582 1.38 -13.93 6.38
CA VAL A 582 1.59 -12.59 5.82
C VAL A 582 2.85 -11.93 6.38
N SER A 583 3.12 -12.08 7.68
CA SER A 583 4.25 -11.46 8.36
C SER A 583 5.59 -12.07 7.99
N GLN A 584 5.63 -13.38 7.77
CA GLN A 584 6.86 -14.14 7.57
C GLN A 584 7.34 -14.12 6.11
N THR A 585 6.47 -13.76 5.16
CA THR A 585 6.76 -13.79 3.74
C THR A 585 7.72 -12.66 3.31
N ALA A 586 8.79 -13.01 2.61
CA ALA A 586 9.78 -12.05 2.06
C ALA A 586 9.32 -11.33 0.78
N ALA A 587 8.11 -11.61 0.28
CA ALA A 587 7.62 -11.09 -1.00
C ALA A 587 7.22 -9.61 -0.96
N ASP A 588 7.37 -8.91 -2.09
CA ASP A 588 6.89 -7.53 -2.30
C ASP A 588 5.37 -7.42 -2.33
N PHE A 589 4.71 -8.47 -2.85
CA PHE A 589 3.26 -8.58 -2.95
C PHE A 589 2.79 -9.87 -2.31
N ILE A 590 1.69 -9.80 -1.57
CA ILE A 590 1.01 -10.98 -1.04
C ILE A 590 -0.36 -11.08 -1.70
N LEU A 591 -0.61 -12.24 -2.30
CA LEU A 591 -1.89 -12.58 -2.91
C LEU A 591 -2.70 -13.35 -1.87
N GLN A 592 -3.82 -12.78 -1.44
CA GLN A 592 -4.69 -13.40 -0.45
C GLN A 592 -5.65 -14.41 -1.10
N GLY A 593 -5.97 -15.47 -0.37
CA GLY A 593 -6.87 -16.53 -0.83
C GLY A 593 -6.20 -17.57 -1.73
N GLU A 594 -7.01 -18.49 -2.23
CA GLU A 594 -6.54 -19.65 -3.01
C GLU A 594 -6.37 -19.36 -4.51
N SER A 595 -6.78 -18.20 -5.00
CA SER A 595 -6.76 -17.80 -6.41
C SER A 595 -5.48 -17.04 -6.78
N LEU A 596 -4.95 -17.30 -7.98
CA LEU A 596 -3.86 -16.51 -8.59
C LEU A 596 -4.38 -15.32 -9.43
N ALA A 597 -5.70 -15.19 -9.64
CA ALA A 597 -6.28 -14.09 -10.40
C ALA A 597 -5.89 -12.70 -9.87
N PRO A 598 -5.71 -12.46 -8.55
CA PRO A 598 -5.20 -11.20 -8.01
C PRO A 598 -3.86 -10.76 -8.62
N LEU A 599 -2.98 -11.69 -9.06
CA LEU A 599 -1.74 -11.39 -9.75
C LEU A 599 -1.98 -10.65 -11.08
N THR A 600 -2.99 -11.08 -11.84
CA THR A 600 -3.35 -10.42 -13.12
C THR A 600 -3.89 -9.01 -12.90
N ASP A 601 -4.66 -8.82 -11.83
CA ASP A 601 -5.16 -7.51 -11.42
C ASP A 601 -4.01 -6.61 -10.94
N ALA A 602 -3.05 -7.15 -10.18
CA ALA A 602 -1.86 -6.42 -9.75
C ALA A 602 -1.05 -5.89 -10.93
N LEU A 603 -0.80 -6.73 -11.94
CA LEU A 603 -0.11 -6.35 -13.17
C LEU A 603 -0.87 -5.27 -13.98
N ARG A 604 -2.19 -5.43 -14.12
CA ARG A 604 -3.03 -4.43 -14.82
C ARG A 604 -2.98 -3.07 -14.12
N ILE A 605 -3.18 -3.07 -12.81
CA ILE A 605 -3.19 -1.85 -11.99
C ILE A 605 -1.81 -1.19 -12.02
N SER A 606 -0.72 -1.94 -11.86
CA SER A 606 0.65 -1.41 -11.88
C SER A 606 1.00 -0.77 -13.22
N ARG A 607 0.70 -1.43 -14.34
CA ARG A 607 0.93 -0.88 -15.69
C ARG A 607 0.09 0.35 -15.98
N PHE A 608 -1.16 0.37 -15.53
CA PHE A 608 -2.03 1.53 -15.68
C PHE A 608 -1.57 2.70 -14.80
N SER A 609 -1.16 2.44 -13.56
CA SER A 609 -0.57 3.43 -12.65
C SER A 609 0.66 4.10 -13.27
N ARG A 610 1.56 3.32 -13.87
CA ARG A 610 2.72 3.84 -14.59
C ARG A 610 2.31 4.79 -15.73
N ARG A 611 1.27 4.45 -16.51
CA ARG A 611 0.75 5.33 -17.57
C ARG A 611 0.21 6.64 -17.02
N LEU A 612 -0.56 6.59 -15.92
CA LEU A 612 -1.11 7.78 -15.28
C LEU A 612 -0.01 8.68 -14.70
N ILE A 613 1.03 8.11 -14.09
CA ILE A 613 2.19 8.85 -13.60
C ILE A 613 2.88 9.60 -14.75
N LEU A 614 3.14 8.91 -15.87
CA LEU A 614 3.76 9.53 -17.05
C LEU A 614 2.87 10.62 -17.67
N GLN A 615 1.55 10.41 -17.72
CA GLN A 615 0.61 11.43 -18.15
C GLN A 615 0.62 12.64 -17.22
N ASN A 616 0.66 12.43 -15.91
CA ASN A 616 0.75 13.51 -14.93
C ASN A 616 2.04 14.32 -15.09
N PHE A 617 3.17 13.66 -15.32
CA PHE A 617 4.42 14.35 -15.61
C PHE A 617 4.35 15.16 -16.92
N ALA A 618 3.79 14.57 -17.98
CA ALA A 618 3.61 15.24 -19.25
C ALA A 618 2.71 16.48 -19.14
N LEU A 619 1.59 16.37 -18.40
CA LEU A 619 0.70 17.50 -18.11
C LEU A 619 1.41 18.61 -17.32
N ALA A 620 2.15 18.25 -16.25
CA ALA A 620 2.85 19.21 -15.42
C ALA A 620 3.98 19.94 -16.20
N ILE A 621 4.77 19.21 -16.98
CA ILE A 621 5.85 19.78 -17.79
C ILE A 621 5.27 20.63 -18.94
N GLY A 622 4.28 20.11 -19.67
CA GLY A 622 3.67 20.81 -20.81
C GLY A 622 3.03 22.12 -20.39
N TYR A 623 2.29 22.12 -19.29
CA TYR A 623 1.73 23.34 -18.70
C TYR A 623 2.82 24.39 -18.43
N ASN A 624 3.88 24.01 -17.71
CA ASN A 624 4.94 24.94 -17.34
C ASN A 624 5.71 25.46 -18.55
N THR A 625 5.95 24.63 -19.56
CA THR A 625 6.62 25.01 -20.81
C THR A 625 5.89 26.14 -21.56
N ILE A 626 4.56 26.19 -21.42
CA ILE A 626 3.74 27.22 -22.07
C ILE A 626 3.56 28.42 -21.13
N ALA A 627 3.17 28.18 -19.89
CA ALA A 627 2.72 29.22 -18.97
C ALA A 627 3.88 30.10 -18.44
N VAL A 628 5.09 29.54 -18.24
CA VAL A 628 6.24 30.31 -17.75
C VAL A 628 6.69 31.38 -18.77
N PRO A 629 6.94 31.08 -20.06
CA PRO A 629 7.29 32.13 -21.03
C PRO A 629 6.21 33.20 -21.18
N LEU A 630 4.91 32.81 -21.15
CA LEU A 630 3.82 33.79 -21.22
C LEU A 630 3.79 34.70 -19.98
N ALA A 631 4.06 34.16 -18.78
CA ALA A 631 4.17 34.97 -17.58
C ALA A 631 5.35 35.90 -17.63
N MET A 632 6.53 35.44 -18.09
CA MET A 632 7.74 36.26 -18.25
C MET A 632 7.56 37.41 -19.30
N ALA A 633 6.76 37.14 -20.33
CA ALA A 633 6.36 38.14 -21.32
C ALA A 633 5.34 39.17 -20.80
N GLY A 634 4.86 39.04 -19.54
CA GLY A 634 3.88 39.97 -18.97
C GLY A 634 2.42 39.74 -19.44
N LEU A 635 2.16 38.63 -20.13
CA LEU A 635 0.84 38.31 -20.68
C LEU A 635 -0.08 37.61 -19.66
N VAL A 636 0.42 37.22 -18.49
CA VAL A 636 -0.28 36.51 -17.44
C VAL A 636 -0.33 37.34 -16.17
N THR A 637 -1.53 37.64 -15.69
CA THR A 637 -1.71 38.30 -14.39
C THR A 637 -1.51 37.31 -13.24
N PRO A 638 -1.21 37.75 -12.00
CA PRO A 638 -1.12 36.88 -10.84
C PRO A 638 -2.40 36.04 -10.61
N LEU A 639 -3.57 36.59 -10.88
CA LEU A 639 -4.85 35.90 -10.78
C LEU A 639 -4.96 34.75 -11.79
N ILE A 640 -4.65 35.02 -13.07
CA ILE A 640 -4.65 33.99 -14.12
C ILE A 640 -3.62 32.90 -13.79
N ALA A 641 -2.42 33.29 -13.32
CA ALA A 641 -1.39 32.37 -12.88
C ALA A 641 -1.90 31.40 -11.79
N ALA A 642 -2.60 31.93 -10.77
CA ALA A 642 -3.17 31.13 -9.68
C ALA A 642 -4.25 30.17 -10.15
N LEU A 643 -5.16 30.63 -11.02
CA LEU A 643 -6.23 29.82 -11.62
C LEU A 643 -5.66 28.63 -12.43
N VAL A 644 -4.73 28.92 -13.33
CA VAL A 644 -4.13 27.91 -14.21
C VAL A 644 -3.29 26.90 -13.41
N MET A 645 -2.54 27.36 -12.42
CA MET A 645 -1.80 26.48 -11.51
C MET A 645 -2.73 25.55 -10.72
N SER A 646 -3.82 26.08 -10.16
CA SER A 646 -4.80 25.28 -9.42
C SER A 646 -5.51 24.28 -10.34
N ALA A 647 -5.88 24.68 -11.55
CA ALA A 647 -6.47 23.81 -12.57
C ALA A 647 -5.52 22.65 -12.94
N SER A 648 -4.22 22.92 -13.08
CA SER A 648 -3.21 21.88 -13.34
C SER A 648 -3.14 20.84 -12.22
N SER A 649 -3.13 21.28 -10.96
CA SER A 649 -3.12 20.38 -9.80
C SER A 649 -4.39 19.52 -9.72
N ILE A 650 -5.55 20.12 -9.98
CA ILE A 650 -6.84 19.41 -10.04
C ILE A 650 -6.84 18.39 -11.19
N ALA A 651 -6.35 18.75 -12.37
CA ALA A 651 -6.27 17.85 -13.51
C ALA A 651 -5.41 16.62 -13.24
N VAL A 652 -4.24 16.78 -12.60
CA VAL A 652 -3.35 15.69 -12.19
C VAL A 652 -4.05 14.77 -11.19
N THR A 653 -4.76 15.34 -10.24
CA THR A 653 -5.50 14.60 -9.22
C THR A 653 -6.68 13.82 -9.83
N LEU A 654 -7.48 14.45 -10.69
CA LEU A 654 -8.58 13.80 -11.39
C LEU A 654 -8.07 12.67 -12.31
N ASN A 655 -6.91 12.88 -12.96
CA ASN A 655 -6.29 11.84 -13.76
C ASN A 655 -5.90 10.62 -12.91
N ALA A 656 -5.38 10.82 -11.70
CA ALA A 656 -5.07 9.74 -10.76
C ALA A 656 -6.34 8.96 -10.33
N LEU A 657 -7.48 9.65 -10.12
CA LEU A 657 -8.75 9.03 -9.75
C LEU A 657 -9.35 8.13 -10.84
N ARG A 658 -8.93 8.27 -12.11
CA ARG A 658 -9.32 7.33 -13.19
C ARG A 658 -8.98 5.89 -12.86
N LEU A 659 -8.02 5.66 -11.99
CA LEU A 659 -7.69 4.34 -11.47
C LEU A 659 -8.89 3.70 -10.75
N ASN A 660 -9.70 4.46 -10.03
CA ASN A 660 -10.90 3.98 -9.35
C ASN A 660 -12.05 3.62 -10.32
N LEU A 661 -12.04 4.21 -11.53
CA LEU A 661 -13.04 3.93 -12.57
C LEU A 661 -12.71 2.69 -13.39
N MET A 662 -11.46 2.22 -13.35
CA MET A 662 -10.99 1.02 -14.04
C MET A 662 -11.72 -0.23 -13.49
N GLY A 663 -12.69 -0.79 -14.21
CA GLY A 663 -13.44 -1.99 -13.79
C GLY A 663 -14.90 -1.78 -13.42
N ARG A 664 -15.44 -0.55 -13.52
CA ARG A 664 -16.91 -0.37 -13.60
C ARG A 664 -17.47 -0.70 -15.00
N ALA A 665 -16.59 -0.75 -16.01
CA ALA A 665 -16.99 -0.93 -17.42
C ALA A 665 -16.93 -2.38 -17.93
N VAL A 666 -16.54 -3.36 -17.12
CA VAL A 666 -16.52 -4.77 -17.52
C VAL A 666 -17.14 -5.61 -16.41
N ARG A 667 -18.45 -5.56 -16.29
CA ARG A 667 -19.23 -6.73 -15.89
C ARG A 667 -19.76 -7.34 -17.19
N PRO A 668 -19.47 -8.63 -17.48
CA PRO A 668 -20.07 -9.33 -18.58
C PRO A 668 -21.56 -9.42 -18.37
#